data_b50fa0cffc312c49d459db8219adf026
#
_entry.id   b50fa0cffc312c49d459db8219adf026
#
_cell.length_a   1.000
_cell.length_b   1.000
_cell.length_c   1.000
_cell.angle_alpha   90.00
_cell.angle_beta   90.00
_cell.angle_gamma   90.00
#
_symmetry.space_group_name_H-M   'P 1'
#
loop_
_entity.id
_entity.type
_entity.pdbx_description
1 polymer ?
#
loop_
_entity_poly.entity_id
_entity_poly.type
_entity_poly.pdbx_seq_one_letter_code
_entity_poly.pdbx_strand_id
1 'polypeptide(L)'
;AGPRRRRAGAARRLELVDGDRVLLRTPEEGPWSIATGWDGQWPSGWWHGRPERIAQEGPWLLLAGKVEVPDGVWEVEDAYRPTSGLIEGRRRWTWRGPAVAAPTTLSVRWLAPATDAQVLLPGICYHGNPSGVRTGRGVVAAFAGRPGERAVFEEHRYPMPFASLEWRDGTSWSGAALHTIPSPAPFARVRDLWWSLGVVARDEGAEVLALSGPVAINGQTGVVKANQGRVLPYPNAWLEVPPGGVIEKRFFVEAYPVARQGDGFRTPLAHALAIHRPTATAGLPTVAGILEAKLRFAASRWFEDGSCSGYRMYPHADELVMGWCGQADSAGYAMLVLGARLGREDLVDRGRRSLDFLATTPVDAGGFGVRYRPGERSWSQRDPLSQGQAMGSFARAIAYGRPRPELDTAAWERFLRQACDAHAERILTADWRPESTHEGFLVMPLCRAAGLFGVERYAAAAGKAARHYVERHRSLREPYWGGTLDASCEDKEGAWAAFQAFLAMHELEGGQDWLEHAAHAMDLALTYTYVWDVDLPPGRLRDHGLATRGWTTVSAQNMHLDVFGVVYTPEIRRMGELLGRPELGELAEVMYRTCGQMIDPRGSQGEQLQQTNFAQHGDLDDLARMRGGYAESWTVFWMTAHFLHAAAVLEEAGALEDWMR
;
A
#
# COMPACT_ATOMS: atom_id res chain seq x y z
N ALA A 1 -0.53 13.39 -27.28
CA ALA A 1 -1.50 14.42 -27.69
C ALA A 1 -2.40 14.70 -26.50
N GLY A 2 -2.36 15.91 -25.97
CA GLY A 2 -3.17 16.28 -24.79
C GLY A 2 -4.65 16.45 -25.14
N PRO A 3 -5.55 16.32 -24.18
CA PRO A 3 -6.99 16.41 -24.39
C PRO A 3 -7.38 17.78 -24.96
N ARG A 4 -8.00 17.79 -26.11
CA ARG A 4 -8.55 19.00 -26.74
C ARG A 4 -9.98 19.25 -26.29
N ARG A 5 -10.26 20.50 -25.95
CA ARG A 5 -11.57 21.03 -25.57
C ARG A 5 -12.55 21.00 -26.73
N ARG A 6 -13.83 20.68 -26.48
CA ARG A 6 -14.93 21.07 -27.35
C ARG A 6 -16.09 21.73 -26.59
N ARG A 7 -16.51 22.81 -27.21
CA ARG A 7 -17.74 23.61 -27.34
C ARG A 7 -18.84 23.45 -26.29
N ALA A 8 -19.12 24.54 -25.63
CA ALA A 8 -20.43 24.82 -25.05
C ALA A 8 -21.47 24.99 -26.17
N GLY A 9 -22.11 23.90 -26.55
CA GLY A 9 -23.29 23.90 -27.39
C GLY A 9 -24.38 23.15 -26.65
N ALA A 10 -25.49 23.77 -26.35
CA ALA A 10 -26.80 23.30 -25.85
C ALA A 10 -26.86 22.17 -24.77
N ALA A 11 -25.86 21.37 -24.58
CA ALA A 11 -25.77 20.36 -23.52
C ALA A 11 -24.94 20.94 -22.34
N ARG A 12 -25.60 21.21 -21.25
CA ARG A 12 -25.17 21.83 -20.02
C ARG A 12 -24.33 20.88 -19.14
N ARG A 13 -23.41 20.11 -19.70
CA ARG A 13 -22.50 19.18 -19.00
C ARG A 13 -21.05 19.42 -19.40
N LEU A 14 -20.15 19.01 -18.50
CA LEU A 14 -18.72 18.99 -18.74
C LEU A 14 -18.35 17.60 -19.28
N GLU A 15 -17.47 17.56 -20.27
CA GLU A 15 -16.98 16.33 -20.86
C GLU A 15 -15.45 16.38 -21.00
N LEU A 16 -14.80 15.28 -20.68
CA LEU A 16 -13.43 15.00 -21.06
C LEU A 16 -13.46 14.10 -22.29
N VAL A 17 -12.85 14.58 -23.37
CA VAL A 17 -12.92 13.92 -24.67
C VAL A 17 -11.53 13.64 -25.24
N ASP A 18 -11.42 12.53 -25.98
CA ASP A 18 -10.30 12.21 -26.84
C ASP A 18 -10.82 12.14 -28.29
N GLY A 19 -10.47 13.15 -29.09
CA GLY A 19 -11.11 13.34 -30.40
C GLY A 19 -12.61 13.61 -30.26
N ASP A 20 -13.43 12.74 -30.84
CA ASP A 20 -14.90 12.80 -30.75
C ASP A 20 -15.48 11.87 -29.66
N ARG A 21 -14.62 11.15 -28.95
CA ARG A 21 -14.99 10.16 -27.93
C ARG A 21 -15.06 10.78 -26.56
N VAL A 22 -16.18 10.62 -25.87
CA VAL A 22 -16.36 11.03 -24.47
C VAL A 22 -15.80 9.95 -23.57
N LEU A 23 -14.81 10.29 -22.74
CA LEU A 23 -14.20 9.39 -21.76
C LEU A 23 -14.77 9.56 -20.36
N LEU A 24 -15.05 10.81 -19.97
CA LEU A 24 -15.74 11.15 -18.73
C LEU A 24 -16.72 12.28 -18.98
N ARG A 25 -17.84 12.24 -18.27
CA ARG A 25 -18.84 13.33 -18.31
C ARG A 25 -19.45 13.55 -16.93
N THR A 26 -19.91 14.77 -16.66
CA THR A 26 -20.81 15.00 -15.53
C THR A 26 -22.18 14.37 -15.80
N PRO A 27 -22.96 14.01 -14.74
CA PRO A 27 -24.29 13.43 -14.90
C PRO A 27 -25.24 14.27 -15.78
N GLU A 28 -26.22 13.63 -16.39
CA GLU A 28 -27.19 14.30 -17.29
C GLU A 28 -28.04 15.33 -16.58
N GLU A 29 -28.34 15.11 -15.33
CA GLU A 29 -29.14 15.98 -14.47
C GLU A 29 -28.44 17.33 -14.24
N GLY A 30 -27.10 17.33 -14.30
CA GLY A 30 -26.26 18.51 -14.12
C GLY A 30 -24.98 18.18 -13.36
N PRO A 31 -23.97 19.06 -13.43
CA PRO A 31 -22.69 18.84 -12.76
C PRO A 31 -22.78 18.92 -11.23
N TRP A 32 -23.86 19.47 -10.68
CA TRP A 32 -24.08 19.68 -9.26
C TRP A 32 -25.24 18.84 -8.75
N SER A 33 -24.98 18.04 -7.73
CA SER A 33 -26.00 17.23 -7.09
C SER A 33 -25.85 17.31 -5.59
N ILE A 34 -26.96 17.53 -4.89
CA ILE A 34 -27.03 17.70 -3.44
C ILE A 34 -28.16 16.79 -2.94
N ALA A 35 -27.86 15.96 -1.93
CA ALA A 35 -28.88 15.15 -1.29
C ALA A 35 -29.37 15.83 -0.02
N THR A 36 -30.70 15.74 0.21
CA THR A 36 -31.36 16.31 1.40
C THR A 36 -32.01 15.24 2.27
N GLY A 37 -31.65 13.99 2.09
CA GLY A 37 -32.12 12.85 2.86
C GLY A 37 -31.09 11.75 2.93
N TRP A 38 -31.39 10.74 3.76
CA TRP A 38 -30.62 9.52 3.87
C TRP A 38 -31.54 8.32 3.94
N ASP A 39 -31.21 7.30 3.17
CA ASP A 39 -31.86 6.00 3.20
C ASP A 39 -30.88 4.95 3.70
N GLY A 40 -31.03 4.57 4.97
CA GLY A 40 -30.08 3.72 5.64
C GLY A 40 -28.69 4.36 5.76
N GLN A 41 -27.75 3.92 4.94
CA GLN A 41 -26.36 4.39 4.94
C GLN A 41 -25.99 5.18 3.66
N TRP A 42 -26.99 5.59 2.88
CA TRP A 42 -26.76 6.25 1.59
C TRP A 42 -27.57 7.54 1.45
N PRO A 43 -26.96 8.60 0.89
CA PRO A 43 -27.66 9.84 0.61
C PRO A 43 -28.83 9.61 -0.36
N SER A 44 -29.97 10.23 -0.08
CA SER A 44 -31.18 10.17 -0.89
C SER A 44 -31.82 11.55 -1.06
N GLY A 45 -32.89 11.62 -1.86
CA GLY A 45 -33.54 12.91 -2.13
C GLY A 45 -32.62 13.88 -2.86
N TRP A 46 -32.13 13.48 -4.02
CA TRP A 46 -31.16 14.23 -4.80
C TRP A 46 -31.81 15.38 -5.58
N TRP A 47 -31.22 16.56 -5.46
CA TRP A 47 -31.54 17.78 -6.19
C TRP A 47 -30.36 18.15 -7.08
N HIS A 48 -30.65 18.70 -8.27
CA HIS A 48 -29.64 18.91 -9.30
C HIS A 48 -29.64 20.35 -9.79
N GLY A 49 -28.46 20.84 -10.13
CA GLY A 49 -28.29 22.19 -10.66
C GLY A 49 -27.39 22.23 -11.89
N ARG A 50 -27.55 23.31 -12.66
CA ARG A 50 -26.79 23.54 -13.89
C ARG A 50 -26.18 24.94 -13.88
N PRO A 51 -25.04 25.16 -14.56
CA PRO A 51 -24.45 26.48 -14.65
C PRO A 51 -25.40 27.47 -15.32
N GLU A 52 -25.59 28.59 -14.66
CA GLU A 52 -26.28 29.78 -15.18
C GLU A 52 -25.27 30.70 -15.88
N ARG A 53 -24.02 30.74 -15.37
CA ARG A 53 -22.92 31.51 -15.92
C ARG A 53 -21.71 30.61 -16.20
N ILE A 54 -21.10 30.80 -17.37
CA ILE A 54 -19.86 30.17 -17.76
C ILE A 54 -18.92 31.28 -18.23
N ALA A 55 -17.73 31.35 -17.69
CA ALA A 55 -16.72 32.35 -18.02
C ALA A 55 -15.33 31.69 -18.15
N GLN A 56 -14.46 32.33 -18.93
CA GLN A 56 -13.05 31.96 -19.03
C GLN A 56 -12.22 33.11 -18.46
N GLU A 57 -11.44 32.82 -17.40
CA GLU A 57 -10.54 33.79 -16.78
C GLU A 57 -9.12 33.21 -16.71
N GLY A 58 -8.26 33.68 -17.60
CA GLY A 58 -6.94 33.10 -17.76
C GLY A 58 -7.00 31.61 -18.06
N PRO A 59 -6.32 30.73 -17.28
CA PRO A 59 -6.38 29.29 -17.49
C PRO A 59 -7.65 28.63 -16.91
N TRP A 60 -8.49 29.38 -16.19
CA TRP A 60 -9.64 28.86 -15.48
C TRP A 60 -10.94 28.95 -16.30
N LEU A 61 -11.66 27.85 -16.37
CA LEU A 61 -13.06 27.79 -16.75
C LEU A 61 -13.89 27.90 -15.48
N LEU A 62 -14.66 28.96 -15.35
CA LEU A 62 -15.50 29.25 -14.19
C LEU A 62 -16.96 28.92 -14.53
N LEU A 63 -17.63 28.24 -13.62
CA LEU A 63 -19.04 27.95 -13.69
C LEU A 63 -19.71 28.45 -12.40
N ALA A 64 -20.84 29.11 -12.51
CA ALA A 64 -21.61 29.51 -11.36
C ALA A 64 -23.11 29.30 -11.62
N GLY A 65 -23.85 28.94 -10.58
CA GLY A 65 -25.28 28.74 -10.62
C GLY A 65 -25.81 28.25 -9.29
N LYS A 66 -26.96 27.59 -9.33
CA LYS A 66 -27.72 27.25 -8.13
C LYS A 66 -28.24 25.82 -8.17
N VAL A 67 -28.44 25.25 -6.98
CA VAL A 67 -29.26 24.06 -6.74
C VAL A 67 -30.36 24.45 -5.77
N GLU A 68 -31.59 24.49 -6.24
CA GLU A 68 -32.77 24.76 -5.43
C GLU A 68 -33.15 23.48 -4.67
N VAL A 69 -33.38 23.59 -3.38
CA VAL A 69 -33.84 22.52 -2.49
C VAL A 69 -35.05 23.03 -1.69
N PRO A 70 -35.85 22.17 -1.05
CA PRO A 70 -37.10 22.61 -0.41
C PRO A 70 -36.94 23.77 0.57
N ASP A 71 -35.82 23.81 1.31
CA ASP A 71 -35.62 24.76 2.43
C ASP A 71 -34.71 25.95 2.06
N GLY A 72 -34.33 26.08 0.78
CA GLY A 72 -33.47 27.19 0.35
C GLY A 72 -32.69 26.91 -0.93
N VAL A 73 -31.57 27.59 -1.09
CA VAL A 73 -30.76 27.54 -2.30
C VAL A 73 -29.30 27.32 -1.97
N TRP A 74 -28.67 26.42 -2.69
CA TRP A 74 -27.22 26.29 -2.71
C TRP A 74 -26.66 27.08 -3.91
N GLU A 75 -25.88 28.10 -3.66
CA GLU A 75 -25.05 28.72 -4.69
C GLU A 75 -23.82 27.84 -4.88
N VAL A 76 -23.51 27.50 -6.14
CA VAL A 76 -22.38 26.63 -6.47
C VAL A 76 -21.48 27.32 -7.48
N GLU A 77 -20.19 27.35 -7.18
CA GLU A 77 -19.15 27.88 -8.04
C GLU A 77 -18.10 26.80 -8.29
N ASP A 78 -17.80 26.56 -9.56
CA ASP A 78 -16.71 25.66 -9.97
C ASP A 78 -15.63 26.46 -10.70
N ALA A 79 -14.39 26.08 -10.49
CA ALA A 79 -13.26 26.51 -11.30
C ALA A 79 -12.48 25.29 -11.77
N TYR A 80 -12.25 25.19 -13.07
CA TYR A 80 -11.49 24.10 -13.69
C TYR A 80 -10.31 24.63 -14.48
N ARG A 81 -9.15 23.99 -14.35
CA ARG A 81 -7.98 24.28 -15.21
C ARG A 81 -7.20 23.02 -15.57
N PRO A 82 -6.62 22.94 -16.77
CA PRO A 82 -5.65 21.92 -17.11
C PRO A 82 -4.35 22.10 -16.28
N THR A 83 -3.78 21.01 -15.81
CA THR A 83 -2.49 20.98 -15.13
C THR A 83 -1.82 19.62 -15.32
N SER A 84 -0.64 19.59 -15.94
CA SER A 84 0.23 18.38 -16.02
C SER A 84 -0.51 17.05 -16.34
N GLY A 85 -1.39 17.07 -17.35
CA GLY A 85 -2.18 15.88 -17.75
C GLY A 85 -3.51 15.69 -17.00
N LEU A 86 -3.77 16.49 -15.98
CA LEU A 86 -4.96 16.49 -15.15
C LEU A 86 -5.85 17.71 -15.41
N ILE A 87 -7.08 17.65 -14.97
CA ILE A 87 -7.95 18.82 -14.77
C ILE A 87 -8.09 19.06 -13.27
N GLU A 88 -7.51 20.15 -12.76
CA GLU A 88 -7.79 20.61 -11.41
C GLU A 88 -9.18 21.20 -11.36
N GLY A 89 -9.98 20.72 -10.40
CA GLY A 89 -11.31 21.23 -10.08
C GLY A 89 -11.36 21.79 -8.66
N ARG A 90 -12.02 22.92 -8.50
CA ARG A 90 -12.35 23.49 -7.20
C ARG A 90 -13.83 23.78 -7.20
N ARG A 91 -14.56 23.26 -6.23
CA ARG A 91 -15.98 23.49 -6.07
C ARG A 91 -16.25 24.13 -4.74
N ARG A 92 -17.05 25.22 -4.76
CA ARG A 92 -17.50 25.95 -3.60
C ARG A 92 -19.01 25.92 -3.54
N TRP A 93 -19.55 25.60 -2.38
CA TRP A 93 -20.98 25.64 -2.09
C TRP A 93 -21.23 26.66 -1.00
N THR A 94 -22.25 27.49 -1.18
CA THR A 94 -22.71 28.46 -0.19
C THR A 94 -24.19 28.27 0.07
N TRP A 95 -24.54 28.02 1.33
CA TRP A 95 -25.95 27.86 1.71
C TRP A 95 -26.64 29.22 1.84
N ARG A 96 -27.81 29.37 1.19
CA ARG A 96 -28.65 30.57 1.20
C ARG A 96 -30.07 30.25 1.65
N GLY A 97 -30.22 29.52 2.73
CA GLY A 97 -31.51 29.28 3.36
C GLY A 97 -31.64 30.03 4.68
N PRO A 98 -32.88 30.19 5.18
CA PRO A 98 -33.15 30.89 6.44
C PRO A 98 -32.81 30.05 7.68
N ALA A 99 -32.71 28.74 7.53
CA ALA A 99 -32.42 27.76 8.59
C ALA A 99 -31.21 26.88 8.24
N VAL A 100 -30.80 26.03 9.18
CA VAL A 100 -29.77 25.02 8.96
C VAL A 100 -30.20 24.04 7.88
N ALA A 101 -29.36 23.83 6.88
CA ALA A 101 -29.57 22.77 5.88
C ALA A 101 -29.17 21.42 6.49
N ALA A 102 -30.16 20.59 6.84
CA ALA A 102 -29.96 19.28 7.41
C ALA A 102 -31.16 18.36 7.10
N PRO A 103 -30.90 17.09 6.68
CA PRO A 103 -29.61 16.53 6.33
C PRO A 103 -29.09 17.06 4.99
N THR A 104 -27.77 17.20 4.86
CA THR A 104 -27.16 17.62 3.58
C THR A 104 -25.99 16.71 3.22
N THR A 105 -25.93 16.29 1.95
CA THR A 105 -24.73 15.68 1.36
C THR A 105 -24.40 16.33 0.03
N LEU A 106 -23.19 16.89 -0.04
CA LEU A 106 -22.63 17.49 -1.24
C LEU A 106 -21.88 16.46 -2.06
N SER A 107 -21.77 16.65 -3.36
CA SER A 107 -21.09 15.68 -4.23
C SER A 107 -20.25 16.30 -5.34
N VAL A 108 -19.22 15.57 -5.75
CA VAL A 108 -18.50 15.72 -7.01
C VAL A 108 -18.65 14.41 -7.74
N ARG A 109 -19.16 14.41 -8.99
CA ARG A 109 -19.56 13.21 -9.71
C ARG A 109 -19.10 13.27 -11.16
N TRP A 110 -18.49 12.17 -11.64
CA TRP A 110 -18.04 11.99 -13.02
C TRP A 110 -18.35 10.58 -13.49
N LEU A 111 -18.99 10.44 -14.63
CA LEU A 111 -19.45 9.18 -15.22
C LEU A 111 -18.55 8.79 -16.39
N ALA A 112 -17.96 7.60 -16.33
CA ALA A 112 -17.38 6.93 -17.48
C ALA A 112 -18.48 6.09 -18.18
N PRO A 113 -18.63 6.19 -19.51
CA PRO A 113 -19.66 5.45 -20.24
C PRO A 113 -19.21 3.98 -20.46
N ALA A 114 -18.93 3.26 -19.40
CA ALA A 114 -18.40 1.90 -19.42
C ALA A 114 -19.08 1.05 -18.33
N THR A 115 -19.89 0.10 -18.73
CA THR A 115 -20.66 -0.78 -17.83
C THR A 115 -19.84 -1.97 -17.32
N ASP A 116 -18.69 -2.25 -17.92
CA ASP A 116 -17.75 -3.33 -17.58
C ASP A 116 -16.44 -2.81 -16.97
N ALA A 117 -16.47 -1.58 -16.48
CA ALA A 117 -15.28 -0.95 -15.90
C ALA A 117 -14.76 -1.73 -14.69
N GLN A 118 -13.46 -1.98 -14.70
CA GLN A 118 -12.75 -2.52 -13.57
C GLN A 118 -12.33 -1.38 -12.64
N VAL A 119 -12.40 -1.62 -11.33
CA VAL A 119 -12.18 -0.61 -10.31
C VAL A 119 -10.91 -0.90 -9.54
N LEU A 120 -10.10 0.14 -9.30
CA LEU A 120 -9.05 0.11 -8.32
C LEU A 120 -9.16 1.30 -7.37
N LEU A 121 -9.27 0.98 -6.07
CA LEU A 121 -9.25 1.92 -4.96
C LEU A 121 -8.04 1.57 -4.09
N PRO A 122 -6.98 2.39 -4.06
CA PRO A 122 -5.74 2.08 -3.35
C PRO A 122 -5.93 1.63 -1.92
N GLY A 123 -5.33 0.50 -1.56
CA GLY A 123 -5.44 -0.10 -0.22
C GLY A 123 -6.80 -0.74 0.11
N ILE A 124 -7.80 -0.64 -0.75
CA ILE A 124 -9.19 -1.01 -0.43
C ILE A 124 -9.79 -2.02 -1.40
N CYS A 125 -9.72 -1.75 -2.70
CA CYS A 125 -10.38 -2.59 -3.70
C CYS A 125 -9.53 -2.71 -4.96
N TYR A 126 -9.23 -3.93 -5.34
CA TYR A 126 -8.39 -4.28 -6.49
C TYR A 126 -9.19 -5.20 -7.41
N HIS A 127 -9.78 -4.63 -8.44
CA HIS A 127 -10.61 -5.36 -9.42
C HIS A 127 -11.68 -6.25 -8.76
N GLY A 128 -12.31 -5.71 -7.70
CA GLY A 128 -13.33 -6.43 -6.95
C GLY A 128 -12.82 -7.38 -5.86
N ASN A 129 -11.53 -7.37 -5.56
CA ASN A 129 -10.89 -8.22 -4.54
C ASN A 129 -11.19 -9.71 -4.71
N PRO A 130 -10.87 -10.33 -5.86
CA PRO A 130 -11.27 -11.69 -6.17
C PRO A 130 -10.72 -12.72 -5.19
N SER A 131 -9.53 -12.53 -4.61
CA SER A 131 -8.97 -13.41 -3.58
C SER A 131 -9.82 -13.40 -2.31
N GLY A 132 -10.16 -12.23 -1.81
CA GLY A 132 -10.96 -12.09 -0.59
C GLY A 132 -12.39 -12.58 -0.76
N VAL A 133 -13.00 -12.35 -1.92
CA VAL A 133 -14.33 -12.86 -2.25
C VAL A 133 -14.33 -14.39 -2.28
N ARG A 134 -13.31 -15.00 -2.89
CA ARG A 134 -13.20 -16.45 -2.99
C ARG A 134 -12.97 -17.13 -1.65
N THR A 135 -12.13 -16.56 -0.81
CA THR A 135 -11.80 -17.18 0.49
C THR A 135 -12.91 -17.04 1.52
N GLY A 136 -13.76 -16.03 1.41
CA GLY A 136 -14.85 -15.77 2.32
C GLY A 136 -14.44 -15.51 3.78
N ARG A 137 -13.14 -15.40 4.05
CA ARG A 137 -12.59 -15.30 5.42
C ARG A 137 -12.53 -13.88 5.96
N GLY A 138 -12.79 -12.91 5.14
CA GLY A 138 -12.71 -11.52 5.55
C GLY A 138 -13.79 -10.68 4.93
N VAL A 139 -14.00 -9.54 5.53
CA VAL A 139 -14.88 -8.53 4.97
C VAL A 139 -14.00 -7.65 4.09
N VAL A 140 -14.07 -7.85 2.80
CA VAL A 140 -13.38 -7.03 1.79
C VAL A 140 -14.40 -6.30 0.95
N ALA A 141 -14.00 -5.16 0.40
CA ALA A 141 -14.80 -4.46 -0.58
C ALA A 141 -14.95 -5.36 -1.82
N ALA A 142 -16.17 -5.79 -2.12
CA ALA A 142 -16.47 -6.55 -3.33
C ALA A 142 -17.20 -5.63 -4.32
N PHE A 143 -16.75 -5.59 -5.58
CA PHE A 143 -17.36 -4.78 -6.61
C PHE A 143 -17.31 -5.55 -7.93
N ALA A 144 -18.47 -5.95 -8.42
CA ALA A 144 -18.61 -6.68 -9.67
C ALA A 144 -19.12 -5.79 -10.82
N GLY A 145 -19.35 -4.50 -10.56
CA GLY A 145 -19.83 -3.54 -11.56
C GLY A 145 -21.33 -3.66 -11.89
N ARG A 146 -22.11 -4.40 -11.09
CA ARG A 146 -23.56 -4.50 -11.30
C ARG A 146 -24.23 -3.17 -10.97
N PRO A 147 -25.21 -2.73 -11.78
CA PRO A 147 -25.93 -1.50 -11.53
C PRO A 147 -26.44 -1.38 -10.09
N GLY A 148 -26.17 -0.25 -9.45
CA GLY A 148 -26.46 -0.01 -8.04
C GLY A 148 -25.39 -0.46 -7.06
N GLU A 149 -24.39 -1.24 -7.46
CA GLU A 149 -23.23 -1.54 -6.61
C GLU A 149 -22.42 -0.29 -6.32
N ARG A 150 -21.86 -0.25 -5.14
CA ARG A 150 -21.12 0.89 -4.61
C ARG A 150 -19.86 0.41 -3.91
N ALA A 151 -18.75 1.08 -4.16
CA ALA A 151 -17.50 0.93 -3.41
C ALA A 151 -17.02 2.34 -3.06
N VAL A 152 -17.46 2.86 -1.91
CA VAL A 152 -17.22 4.25 -1.48
C VAL A 152 -16.78 4.23 -0.02
N PHE A 153 -15.65 4.88 0.28
CA PHE A 153 -15.02 4.84 1.58
C PHE A 153 -14.50 6.23 1.97
N GLU A 154 -14.32 6.47 3.24
CA GLU A 154 -13.77 7.72 3.76
C GLU A 154 -12.34 7.96 3.24
N GLU A 155 -12.04 9.20 2.88
CA GLU A 155 -10.76 9.59 2.27
C GLU A 155 -9.54 9.20 3.10
N HIS A 156 -9.64 9.24 4.43
CA HIS A 156 -8.52 8.89 5.30
C HIS A 156 -8.08 7.42 5.22
N ARG A 157 -8.92 6.56 4.64
CA ARG A 157 -8.59 5.15 4.40
C ARG A 157 -7.74 4.92 3.16
N TYR A 158 -7.63 5.93 2.29
CA TYR A 158 -6.88 5.82 1.06
C TYR A 158 -5.41 6.16 1.28
N PRO A 159 -4.48 5.22 1.11
CA PRO A 159 -3.06 5.54 1.05
C PRO A 159 -2.76 6.56 -0.05
N MET A 160 -3.37 6.36 -1.23
CA MET A 160 -3.35 7.29 -2.35
C MET A 160 -4.80 7.69 -2.65
N PRO A 161 -5.20 8.94 -2.43
CA PRO A 161 -6.60 9.34 -2.50
C PRO A 161 -7.08 9.56 -3.94
N PHE A 162 -7.20 8.44 -4.67
CA PHE A 162 -7.87 8.38 -5.96
C PHE A 162 -8.78 7.15 -6.09
N ALA A 163 -9.81 7.29 -6.91
CA ALA A 163 -10.64 6.20 -7.40
C ALA A 163 -10.45 6.09 -8.90
N SER A 164 -10.03 4.92 -9.39
CA SER A 164 -9.76 4.71 -10.81
C SER A 164 -10.64 3.63 -11.43
N LEU A 165 -10.92 3.83 -12.71
CA LEU A 165 -11.64 2.94 -13.59
C LEU A 165 -10.74 2.56 -14.76
N GLU A 166 -10.87 1.33 -15.22
CA GLU A 166 -10.26 0.83 -16.44
C GLU A 166 -11.31 0.04 -17.23
N TRP A 167 -11.42 0.25 -18.51
CA TRP A 167 -12.37 -0.47 -19.35
C TRP A 167 -11.85 -0.70 -20.77
N ARG A 168 -12.41 -1.70 -21.40
CA ARG A 168 -12.12 -1.97 -22.80
C ARG A 168 -12.98 -1.08 -23.70
N ASP A 169 -12.35 -0.43 -24.66
CA ASP A 169 -13.01 0.46 -25.61
C ASP A 169 -12.63 0.05 -27.04
N GLY A 170 -13.48 -0.78 -27.62
CA GLY A 170 -13.19 -1.45 -28.88
C GLY A 170 -11.97 -2.38 -28.77
N THR A 171 -10.88 -2.05 -29.46
CA THR A 171 -9.61 -2.79 -29.41
C THR A 171 -8.61 -2.22 -28.42
N SER A 172 -8.89 -1.06 -27.84
CA SER A 172 -8.01 -0.31 -26.92
C SER A 172 -8.52 -0.40 -25.49
N TRP A 173 -7.68 -0.01 -24.56
CA TRP A 173 -8.04 0.16 -23.15
C TRP A 173 -8.00 1.64 -22.80
N SER A 174 -8.95 2.08 -22.01
CA SER A 174 -9.06 3.43 -21.50
C SER A 174 -9.18 3.41 -19.99
N GLY A 175 -8.70 4.47 -19.35
CA GLY A 175 -8.80 4.67 -17.93
C GLY A 175 -9.29 6.06 -17.58
N ALA A 176 -9.83 6.18 -16.38
CA ALA A 176 -10.21 7.45 -15.80
C ALA A 176 -10.02 7.43 -14.29
N ALA A 177 -9.75 8.58 -13.68
CA ALA A 177 -9.66 8.68 -12.24
C ALA A 177 -10.17 10.01 -11.70
N LEU A 178 -10.67 9.96 -10.47
CA LEU A 178 -10.95 11.10 -9.62
C LEU A 178 -9.97 11.07 -8.45
N HIS A 179 -9.17 12.11 -8.31
CA HIS A 179 -8.32 12.36 -7.14
C HIS A 179 -8.98 13.40 -6.25
N THR A 180 -8.80 13.29 -4.96
CA THR A 180 -9.22 14.32 -4.02
C THR A 180 -8.03 14.80 -3.19
N ILE A 181 -8.12 16.06 -2.73
CA ILE A 181 -7.31 16.48 -1.59
C ILE A 181 -8.12 16.11 -0.35
N PRO A 182 -7.68 15.09 0.42
CA PRO A 182 -8.43 14.62 1.55
C PRO A 182 -8.66 15.71 2.58
N SER A 183 -9.86 15.75 3.14
CA SER A 183 -10.21 16.74 4.15
C SER A 183 -11.32 16.23 5.07
N PRO A 184 -11.32 16.65 6.34
CA PRO A 184 -12.49 16.53 7.20
C PRO A 184 -13.70 17.22 6.58
N ALA A 185 -14.89 16.70 6.82
CA ALA A 185 -16.14 17.28 6.38
C ALA A 185 -16.54 18.42 7.35
N PRO A 186 -16.57 19.69 6.89
CA PRO A 186 -17.00 20.79 7.74
C PRO A 186 -18.50 20.67 8.03
N PHE A 187 -18.93 21.20 9.16
CA PHE A 187 -20.34 21.15 9.60
C PHE A 187 -20.92 19.74 9.72
N ALA A 188 -20.08 18.74 9.86
CA ALA A 188 -20.54 17.40 10.13
C ALA A 188 -21.13 17.31 11.55
N ARG A 189 -22.27 16.64 11.67
CA ARG A 189 -22.94 16.43 12.96
C ARG A 189 -22.08 15.62 13.93
N VAL A 190 -21.36 14.66 13.41
CA VAL A 190 -20.40 13.88 14.19
C VAL A 190 -19.01 14.45 13.96
N ARG A 191 -18.29 14.66 15.04
CA ARG A 191 -16.94 15.21 15.01
C ARG A 191 -15.98 14.30 14.25
N ASP A 192 -15.04 14.91 13.53
CA ASP A 192 -13.95 14.25 12.81
C ASP A 192 -14.43 13.32 11.67
N LEU A 193 -15.52 13.66 11.02
CA LEU A 193 -15.96 12.98 9.80
C LEU A 193 -15.17 13.48 8.59
N TRP A 194 -14.93 12.57 7.66
CA TRP A 194 -14.20 12.82 6.42
C TRP A 194 -15.12 12.81 5.22
N TRP A 195 -14.70 13.46 4.15
CA TRP A 195 -15.25 13.18 2.83
C TRP A 195 -15.03 11.72 2.48
N SER A 196 -15.84 11.22 1.57
CA SER A 196 -15.73 9.87 1.02
C SER A 196 -15.44 9.92 -0.47
N LEU A 197 -14.72 8.93 -0.96
CA LEU A 197 -14.31 8.77 -2.35
C LEU A 197 -14.63 7.34 -2.81
N GLY A 198 -14.94 7.15 -4.09
CA GLY A 198 -15.15 5.81 -4.59
C GLY A 198 -15.89 5.75 -5.93
N VAL A 199 -16.57 4.61 -6.14
CA VAL A 199 -17.24 4.27 -7.40
C VAL A 199 -18.65 3.77 -7.14
N VAL A 200 -19.56 4.12 -8.05
CA VAL A 200 -20.93 3.59 -8.15
C VAL A 200 -21.16 3.06 -9.55
N ALA A 201 -21.61 1.81 -9.68
CA ALA A 201 -22.06 1.26 -10.96
C ALA A 201 -23.45 1.79 -11.30
N ARG A 202 -23.63 2.20 -12.54
CA ARG A 202 -24.89 2.71 -13.11
C ARG A 202 -25.29 1.87 -14.31
N ASP A 203 -26.54 2.00 -14.74
CA ASP A 203 -27.02 1.35 -15.96
C ASP A 203 -26.25 1.82 -17.21
N GLU A 204 -25.85 3.10 -17.23
CA GLU A 204 -25.14 3.73 -18.34
C GLU A 204 -23.62 3.80 -18.19
N GLY A 205 -23.03 3.18 -17.14
CA GLY A 205 -21.59 3.19 -16.92
C GLY A 205 -21.16 3.13 -15.45
N ALA A 206 -19.94 3.55 -15.17
CA ALA A 206 -19.40 3.62 -13.83
C ALA A 206 -19.11 5.08 -13.45
N GLU A 207 -19.54 5.47 -12.27
CA GLU A 207 -19.40 6.82 -11.75
C GLU A 207 -18.31 6.86 -10.67
N VAL A 208 -17.27 7.67 -10.89
CA VAL A 208 -16.32 8.06 -9.83
C VAL A 208 -16.86 9.28 -9.10
N LEU A 209 -16.84 9.25 -7.76
CA LEU A 209 -17.46 10.32 -6.99
C LEU A 209 -16.77 10.59 -5.65
N ALA A 210 -16.93 11.83 -5.18
CA ALA A 210 -16.66 12.21 -3.80
C ALA A 210 -17.94 12.74 -3.16
N LEU A 211 -18.16 12.39 -1.89
CA LEU A 211 -19.33 12.79 -1.09
C LEU A 211 -18.88 13.46 0.19
N SER A 212 -19.59 14.50 0.63
CA SER A 212 -19.35 15.11 1.93
C SER A 212 -19.91 14.23 3.05
N GLY A 213 -19.06 13.81 3.93
CA GLY A 213 -19.43 12.92 5.03
C GLY A 213 -19.17 11.44 4.71
N PRO A 214 -19.00 10.64 5.75
CA PRO A 214 -18.54 9.28 5.61
C PRO A 214 -19.66 8.39 5.10
N VAL A 215 -19.35 7.78 3.98
CA VAL A 215 -20.13 6.69 3.43
C VAL A 215 -19.19 5.51 3.37
N ALA A 216 -19.45 4.48 4.13
CA ALA A 216 -18.68 3.25 4.05
C ALA A 216 -19.59 2.19 3.47
N ILE A 217 -19.53 1.97 2.19
CA ILE A 217 -20.48 1.07 1.58
C ILE A 217 -19.92 0.19 0.49
N ASN A 218 -20.18 -1.00 0.75
CA ASN A 218 -20.67 -2.01 -0.14
C ASN A 218 -21.30 -3.13 0.70
N GLY A 219 -22.24 -2.72 1.52
CA GLY A 219 -22.87 -3.63 2.48
C GLY A 219 -21.93 -4.12 3.59
N GLN A 220 -20.70 -3.61 3.64
CA GLN A 220 -19.66 -4.11 4.53
C GLN A 220 -19.01 -2.96 5.26
N THR A 221 -19.13 -3.02 6.54
CA THR A 221 -18.32 -2.23 7.45
C THR A 221 -16.93 -2.82 7.44
N GLY A 222 -15.92 -2.09 6.97
CA GLY A 222 -14.55 -2.57 6.94
C GLY A 222 -14.15 -3.23 8.25
N VAL A 223 -13.51 -4.38 8.18
CA VAL A 223 -12.94 -5.04 9.34
C VAL A 223 -11.50 -4.64 9.45
N VAL A 224 -11.11 -4.12 10.58
CA VAL A 224 -9.72 -4.01 10.94
C VAL A 224 -9.38 -5.26 11.73
N LYS A 225 -8.56 -6.14 11.17
CA LYS A 225 -8.17 -7.43 11.78
C LYS A 225 -7.63 -7.25 13.20
N ALA A 226 -6.84 -6.20 13.41
CA ALA A 226 -6.27 -5.90 14.73
C ALA A 226 -7.31 -5.69 15.82
N ASN A 227 -8.43 -5.09 15.48
CA ASN A 227 -9.47 -4.77 16.44
C ASN A 227 -10.56 -5.83 16.46
N GLN A 228 -10.58 -6.76 15.51
CA GLN A 228 -11.70 -7.65 15.22
C GLN A 228 -13.04 -6.89 15.21
N GLY A 229 -12.94 -5.58 15.06
CA GLY A 229 -14.03 -4.63 15.19
C GLY A 229 -14.68 -4.42 13.83
N ARG A 230 -15.97 -4.33 13.85
CA ARG A 230 -16.72 -3.78 12.74
C ARG A 230 -16.50 -2.27 12.73
N VAL A 231 -16.18 -1.69 11.59
CA VAL A 231 -16.44 -0.27 11.41
C VAL A 231 -17.95 -0.10 11.52
N LEU A 232 -18.39 0.51 12.59
CA LEU A 232 -19.82 0.73 12.80
C LEU A 232 -20.30 1.72 11.72
N PRO A 233 -21.48 1.50 11.14
CA PRO A 233 -22.08 2.48 10.25
C PRO A 233 -22.22 3.81 10.99
N TYR A 234 -21.91 4.88 10.30
CA TYR A 234 -22.08 6.23 10.85
C TYR A 234 -23.58 6.55 10.89
N PRO A 235 -24.22 6.60 12.06
CA PRO A 235 -25.56 7.12 12.12
C PRO A 235 -25.54 8.61 11.81
N ASN A 236 -26.35 9.04 10.87
CA ASN A 236 -26.53 10.46 10.59
C ASN A 236 -25.24 11.18 10.12
N ALA A 237 -24.57 10.60 9.15
CA ALA A 237 -23.29 11.12 8.61
C ALA A 237 -23.46 12.28 7.62
N TRP A 238 -24.55 13.00 7.67
CA TRP A 238 -24.80 14.21 6.87
C TRP A 238 -24.22 15.47 7.50
N LEU A 239 -24.18 16.52 6.71
CA LEU A 239 -23.82 17.86 7.18
C LEU A 239 -25.03 18.61 7.72
N GLU A 240 -24.79 19.49 8.69
CA GLU A 240 -25.74 20.46 9.24
C GLU A 240 -25.21 21.87 8.99
N VAL A 241 -25.51 22.41 7.82
CA VAL A 241 -24.88 23.65 7.33
C VAL A 241 -25.68 24.87 7.75
N PRO A 242 -25.13 25.78 8.57
CA PRO A 242 -25.84 26.99 9.00
C PRO A 242 -26.05 27.97 7.83
N PRO A 243 -27.00 28.90 7.96
CA PRO A 243 -27.17 30.01 7.00
C PRO A 243 -25.85 30.72 6.72
N GLY A 244 -25.51 30.90 5.45
CA GLY A 244 -24.25 31.48 5.02
C GLY A 244 -23.03 30.54 5.08
N GLY A 245 -23.21 29.32 5.52
CA GLY A 245 -22.13 28.33 5.57
C GLY A 245 -21.51 28.07 4.21
N VAL A 246 -20.18 28.02 4.15
CA VAL A 246 -19.40 27.81 2.94
C VAL A 246 -18.58 26.54 3.07
N ILE A 247 -18.59 25.74 2.02
CA ILE A 247 -17.83 24.48 1.91
C ILE A 247 -17.07 24.48 0.61
N GLU A 248 -15.82 24.06 0.65
CA GLU A 248 -14.97 23.96 -0.53
C GLU A 248 -14.38 22.55 -0.65
N LYS A 249 -14.23 22.06 -1.90
CA LYS A 249 -13.53 20.82 -2.20
C LYS A 249 -12.63 21.01 -3.40
N ARG A 250 -11.36 20.62 -3.24
CA ARG A 250 -10.38 20.53 -4.31
C ARG A 250 -10.24 19.09 -4.76
N PHE A 251 -10.23 18.88 -6.06
CA PHE A 251 -10.13 17.57 -6.68
C PHE A 251 -9.44 17.66 -8.03
N PHE A 252 -9.09 16.50 -8.60
CA PHE A 252 -8.56 16.42 -9.95
C PHE A 252 -9.25 15.28 -10.69
N VAL A 253 -9.49 15.47 -11.98
CA VAL A 253 -10.03 14.42 -12.85
C VAL A 253 -9.11 14.21 -14.03
N GLU A 254 -9.04 12.97 -14.46
CA GLU A 254 -8.28 12.58 -15.63
C GLU A 254 -8.93 11.44 -16.39
N ALA A 255 -8.62 11.38 -17.70
CA ALA A 255 -8.90 10.26 -18.55
C ALA A 255 -7.71 10.04 -19.48
N TYR A 256 -7.33 8.79 -19.68
CA TYR A 256 -6.07 8.43 -20.32
C TYR A 256 -6.16 7.10 -21.07
N PRO A 257 -5.32 6.90 -22.10
CA PRO A 257 -5.18 5.58 -22.71
C PRO A 257 -4.43 4.65 -21.74
N VAL A 258 -4.83 3.39 -21.75
CA VAL A 258 -4.19 2.31 -20.99
C VAL A 258 -3.51 1.37 -21.97
N ALA A 259 -2.24 1.06 -21.73
CA ALA A 259 -1.45 0.26 -22.66
C ALA A 259 -1.90 -1.21 -22.68
N ARG A 260 -2.22 -1.75 -21.52
CA ARG A 260 -2.65 -3.15 -21.32
C ARG A 260 -3.67 -3.23 -20.19
N GLN A 261 -4.49 -4.24 -20.22
CA GLN A 261 -5.38 -4.56 -19.12
C GLN A 261 -4.61 -4.70 -17.80
N GLY A 262 -5.11 -4.07 -16.74
CA GLY A 262 -4.50 -4.07 -15.42
C GLY A 262 -3.42 -3.00 -15.20
N ASP A 263 -3.15 -2.14 -16.19
CA ASP A 263 -2.22 -1.02 -16.07
C ASP A 263 -2.92 0.32 -15.74
N GLY A 264 -4.24 0.35 -15.70
CA GLY A 264 -5.02 1.58 -15.59
C GLY A 264 -4.71 2.42 -14.34
N PHE A 265 -4.31 1.78 -13.24
CA PHE A 265 -3.99 2.48 -12.00
C PHE A 265 -2.64 3.22 -12.03
N ARG A 266 -1.74 2.90 -12.95
CA ARG A 266 -0.35 3.43 -12.97
C ARG A 266 -0.29 4.92 -13.28
N THR A 267 -1.14 5.40 -14.16
CA THR A 267 -1.24 6.83 -14.46
C THR A 267 -1.71 7.63 -13.24
N PRO A 268 -2.85 7.31 -12.60
CA PRO A 268 -3.26 8.01 -11.39
C PRO A 268 -2.30 7.84 -10.21
N LEU A 269 -1.59 6.72 -10.09
CA LEU A 269 -0.53 6.57 -9.10
C LEU A 269 0.57 7.62 -9.29
N ALA A 270 1.07 7.78 -10.52
CA ALA A 270 2.11 8.78 -10.82
C ALA A 270 1.61 10.20 -10.52
N HIS A 271 0.35 10.49 -10.85
CA HIS A 271 -0.25 11.78 -10.54
C HIS A 271 -0.51 11.99 -9.04
N ALA A 272 -0.90 10.95 -8.29
CA ALA A 272 -1.04 11.06 -6.84
C ALA A 272 0.31 11.39 -6.16
N LEU A 273 1.40 10.76 -6.59
CA LEU A 273 2.75 11.12 -6.14
C LEU A 273 3.10 12.58 -6.45
N ALA A 274 2.76 13.06 -7.65
CA ALA A 274 3.02 14.45 -8.06
C ALA A 274 2.12 15.47 -7.31
N ILE A 275 0.88 15.12 -7.00
CA ILE A 275 -0.06 15.97 -6.26
C ILE A 275 0.37 16.12 -4.80
N HIS A 276 0.69 15.01 -4.13
CA HIS A 276 0.95 14.97 -2.69
C HIS A 276 2.41 15.19 -2.31
N ARG A 277 3.36 14.89 -3.21
CA ARG A 277 4.80 15.08 -3.03
C ARG A 277 5.31 14.52 -1.70
N PRO A 278 5.22 13.20 -1.47
CA PRO A 278 5.53 12.58 -0.18
C PRO A 278 7.02 12.48 0.15
N THR A 279 7.89 13.27 -0.47
CA THR A 279 9.35 13.15 -0.37
C THR A 279 9.98 14.02 0.72
N ALA A 280 9.18 14.77 1.49
CA ALA A 280 9.70 15.62 2.55
C ALA A 280 10.11 14.82 3.80
N THR A 281 11.38 14.95 4.20
CA THR A 281 11.94 14.29 5.40
C THR A 281 11.91 15.17 6.65
N ALA A 282 11.57 16.45 6.53
CA ALA A 282 11.53 17.38 7.66
C ALA A 282 10.59 16.87 8.76
N GLY A 283 11.08 16.88 10.00
CA GLY A 283 10.34 16.41 11.17
C GLY A 283 10.34 14.89 11.36
N LEU A 284 10.92 14.11 10.44
CA LEU A 284 11.07 12.68 10.57
C LEU A 284 12.38 12.32 11.30
N PRO A 285 12.46 11.14 11.97
CA PRO A 285 13.69 10.65 12.57
C PRO A 285 14.83 10.54 11.57
N THR A 286 16.06 10.73 12.04
CA THR A 286 17.24 10.49 11.21
C THR A 286 17.52 9.00 11.06
N VAL A 287 18.06 8.59 9.92
CA VAL A 287 18.46 7.19 9.69
C VAL A 287 19.48 6.73 10.73
N ALA A 288 20.44 7.58 11.09
CA ALA A 288 21.42 7.29 12.14
C ALA A 288 20.75 7.01 13.50
N GLY A 289 19.78 7.85 13.91
CA GLY A 289 19.06 7.65 15.18
C GLY A 289 18.23 6.36 15.18
N ILE A 290 17.58 6.05 14.06
CA ILE A 290 16.85 4.79 13.88
C ILE A 290 17.80 3.59 14.03
N LEU A 291 18.94 3.59 13.35
CA LEU A 291 19.90 2.51 13.39
C LEU A 291 20.48 2.31 14.80
N GLU A 292 20.83 3.39 15.48
CA GLU A 292 21.32 3.32 16.85
C GLU A 292 20.31 2.65 17.78
N ALA A 293 19.04 3.07 17.72
CA ALA A 293 17.98 2.49 18.53
C ALA A 293 17.75 1.01 18.20
N LYS A 294 17.73 0.65 16.90
CA LYS A 294 17.52 -0.74 16.47
C LYS A 294 18.69 -1.66 16.81
N LEU A 295 19.93 -1.18 16.75
CA LEU A 295 21.10 -1.95 17.19
C LEU A 295 21.08 -2.19 18.71
N ARG A 296 20.69 -1.19 19.51
CA ARG A 296 20.52 -1.38 20.96
C ARG A 296 19.44 -2.42 21.27
N PHE A 297 18.30 -2.34 20.59
CA PHE A 297 17.25 -3.31 20.78
C PHE A 297 17.66 -4.71 20.35
N ALA A 298 18.34 -4.87 19.22
CA ALA A 298 18.88 -6.15 18.78
C ALA A 298 19.84 -6.77 19.79
N ALA A 299 20.66 -5.95 20.44
CA ALA A 299 21.55 -6.42 21.51
C ALA A 299 20.76 -7.06 22.68
N SER A 300 19.58 -6.54 23.01
CA SER A 300 18.71 -7.09 24.06
C SER A 300 18.07 -8.43 23.69
N ARG A 301 18.06 -8.77 22.39
CA ARG A 301 17.47 -10.01 21.86
C ARG A 301 18.49 -11.11 21.59
N TRP A 302 19.77 -10.79 21.72
CA TRP A 302 20.81 -11.79 21.61
C TRP A 302 20.63 -12.87 22.67
N PHE A 303 20.66 -14.11 22.24
CA PHE A 303 20.53 -15.29 23.08
C PHE A 303 21.62 -16.31 22.75
N GLU A 304 22.14 -16.93 23.77
CA GLU A 304 23.14 -17.97 23.67
C GLU A 304 23.09 -18.86 24.93
N ASP A 305 23.03 -20.15 24.74
CA ASP A 305 22.98 -21.14 25.81
C ASP A 305 24.04 -22.26 25.68
N GLY A 306 25.00 -22.09 24.79
CA GLY A 306 26.02 -23.09 24.48
C GLY A 306 25.57 -24.15 23.48
N SER A 307 24.27 -24.31 23.22
CA SER A 307 23.71 -25.22 22.20
C SER A 307 23.24 -24.47 20.98
N CYS A 308 22.90 -23.19 21.11
CA CYS A 308 22.46 -22.32 20.03
C CYS A 308 22.85 -20.86 20.30
N SER A 309 22.89 -20.06 19.26
CA SER A 309 23.11 -18.64 19.32
C SER A 309 22.33 -17.91 18.24
N GLY A 310 21.73 -16.76 18.57
CA GLY A 310 20.95 -15.98 17.62
C GLY A 310 20.07 -14.92 18.29
N TYR A 311 19.16 -14.37 17.52
CA TYR A 311 18.23 -13.32 17.97
C TYR A 311 16.86 -13.90 18.26
N ARG A 312 16.38 -13.74 19.49
CA ARG A 312 15.07 -14.23 19.91
C ARG A 312 13.94 -13.41 19.29
N MET A 313 12.89 -14.12 18.86
CA MET A 313 11.70 -13.49 18.32
C MET A 313 10.97 -12.64 19.38
N TYR A 314 10.82 -13.17 20.60
CA TYR A 314 10.15 -12.51 21.72
C TYR A 314 11.05 -12.36 22.94
N PRO A 315 10.81 -11.40 23.85
CA PRO A 315 11.60 -11.23 25.06
C PRO A 315 11.42 -12.35 26.08
N HIS A 316 10.27 -13.02 26.04
CA HIS A 316 9.82 -14.00 27.02
C HIS A 316 9.83 -15.45 26.51
N ALA A 317 10.20 -15.65 25.27
CA ALA A 317 10.29 -16.97 24.67
C ALA A 317 11.66 -17.17 24.01
N ASP A 318 12.35 -18.24 24.43
CA ASP A 318 13.65 -18.60 23.87
C ASP A 318 13.46 -19.33 22.52
N GLU A 319 12.94 -18.60 21.54
CA GLU A 319 12.74 -19.08 20.18
C GLU A 319 13.59 -18.28 19.20
N LEU A 320 14.32 -19.01 18.33
CA LEU A 320 15.02 -18.43 17.19
C LEU A 320 14.19 -18.76 15.95
N VAL A 321 13.79 -17.74 15.20
CA VAL A 321 12.91 -17.90 14.04
C VAL A 321 13.52 -17.22 12.82
N MET A 322 13.64 -17.99 11.73
CA MET A 322 14.09 -17.51 10.44
C MET A 322 12.92 -17.00 9.60
N GLY A 323 13.20 -16.08 8.71
CA GLY A 323 12.22 -15.50 7.79
C GLY A 323 11.10 -14.77 8.50
N TRP A 324 10.00 -14.62 7.86
CA TRP A 324 8.82 -13.79 8.13
C TRP A 324 8.69 -13.16 9.52
N CYS A 325 8.50 -13.95 10.56
CA CYS A 325 8.17 -13.42 11.89
C CYS A 325 9.38 -13.16 12.78
N GLY A 326 10.46 -13.90 12.61
CA GLY A 326 11.59 -13.83 13.53
C GLY A 326 12.79 -13.09 12.97
N GLN A 327 13.09 -13.33 11.70
CA GLN A 327 14.17 -12.68 10.95
C GLN A 327 15.56 -12.76 11.62
N ALA A 328 15.83 -13.87 12.36
CA ALA A 328 17.13 -14.07 12.99
C ALA A 328 18.27 -14.18 11.95
N ASP A 329 17.98 -14.76 10.79
CA ASP A 329 18.83 -14.83 9.61
C ASP A 329 19.14 -13.46 9.02
N SER A 330 18.11 -12.64 8.88
CA SER A 330 18.20 -11.27 8.37
C SER A 330 19.04 -10.38 9.27
N ALA A 331 18.83 -10.49 10.59
CA ALA A 331 19.69 -9.81 11.58
C ALA A 331 21.13 -10.32 11.53
N GLY A 332 21.32 -11.64 11.36
CA GLY A 332 22.66 -12.22 11.21
C GLY A 332 23.42 -11.57 10.05
N TYR A 333 22.83 -11.54 8.88
CA TYR A 333 23.39 -10.84 7.71
C TYR A 333 23.64 -9.35 7.99
N ALA A 334 22.65 -8.66 8.55
CA ALA A 334 22.77 -7.23 8.80
C ALA A 334 23.92 -6.90 9.79
N MET A 335 24.14 -7.74 10.80
CA MET A 335 25.22 -7.55 11.76
C MET A 335 26.62 -7.76 11.15
N LEU A 336 26.75 -8.62 10.14
CA LEU A 336 28.01 -8.73 9.40
C LEU A 336 28.36 -7.41 8.71
N VAL A 337 27.38 -6.85 7.97
CA VAL A 337 27.60 -5.67 7.16
C VAL A 337 27.73 -4.40 8.02
N LEU A 338 26.77 -4.16 8.90
CA LEU A 338 26.75 -2.96 9.75
C LEU A 338 27.83 -2.99 10.84
N GLY A 339 28.15 -4.18 11.36
CA GLY A 339 29.26 -4.37 12.30
C GLY A 339 30.60 -3.98 11.69
N ALA A 340 30.86 -4.40 10.45
CA ALA A 340 32.07 -4.01 9.72
C ALA A 340 32.11 -2.50 9.46
N ARG A 341 30.99 -1.91 8.99
CA ARG A 341 30.88 -0.45 8.81
C ARG A 341 31.21 0.34 10.08
N LEU A 342 30.72 -0.13 11.21
CA LEU A 342 30.85 0.55 12.51
C LEU A 342 32.15 0.21 13.25
N GLY A 343 33.00 -0.68 12.70
CA GLY A 343 34.20 -1.19 13.40
C GLY A 343 33.85 -1.99 14.68
N ARG A 344 32.68 -2.63 14.73
CA ARG A 344 32.13 -3.37 15.86
C ARG A 344 32.29 -4.88 15.64
N GLU A 345 33.45 -5.41 16.00
CA GLU A 345 33.76 -6.85 15.89
C GLU A 345 32.77 -7.73 16.65
N ASP A 346 32.22 -7.25 17.77
CA ASP A 346 31.23 -7.98 18.56
C ASP A 346 29.91 -8.20 17.77
N LEU A 347 29.51 -7.26 16.91
CA LEU A 347 28.35 -7.41 16.04
C LEU A 347 28.63 -8.40 14.90
N VAL A 348 29.82 -8.30 14.29
CA VAL A 348 30.24 -9.25 13.24
C VAL A 348 30.26 -10.68 13.79
N ASP A 349 30.85 -10.89 15.00
CA ASP A 349 30.88 -12.21 15.64
C ASP A 349 29.46 -12.74 15.92
N ARG A 350 28.56 -11.92 16.47
CA ARG A 350 27.16 -12.31 16.69
C ARG A 350 26.44 -12.65 15.38
N GLY A 351 26.65 -11.86 14.34
CA GLY A 351 26.08 -12.12 13.01
C GLY A 351 26.53 -13.48 12.47
N ARG A 352 27.83 -13.74 12.49
CA ARG A 352 28.44 -15.00 12.08
C ARG A 352 27.87 -16.18 12.88
N ARG A 353 27.90 -16.12 14.22
CA ARG A 353 27.43 -17.19 15.10
C ARG A 353 25.94 -17.48 14.96
N SER A 354 25.13 -16.44 14.72
CA SER A 354 23.71 -16.62 14.42
C SER A 354 23.53 -17.44 13.13
N LEU A 355 24.20 -17.03 12.06
CA LEU A 355 24.10 -17.73 10.76
C LEU A 355 24.70 -19.15 10.82
N ASP A 356 25.83 -19.33 11.52
CA ASP A 356 26.44 -20.66 11.72
C ASP A 356 25.44 -21.62 12.38
N PHE A 357 24.76 -21.15 13.43
CA PHE A 357 23.75 -21.95 14.11
C PHE A 357 22.51 -22.21 13.22
N LEU A 358 21.96 -21.18 12.61
CA LEU A 358 20.76 -21.32 11.79
C LEU A 358 20.97 -22.24 10.58
N ALA A 359 22.19 -22.29 10.03
CA ALA A 359 22.57 -23.22 8.96
C ALA A 359 22.59 -24.70 9.38
N THR A 360 22.42 -25.01 10.68
CA THR A 360 22.33 -26.39 11.18
C THR A 360 20.94 -27.01 11.03
N THR A 361 19.93 -26.22 10.60
CA THR A 361 18.58 -26.74 10.40
C THR A 361 18.59 -27.88 9.37
N PRO A 362 17.95 -29.04 9.67
CA PRO A 362 17.86 -30.14 8.71
C PRO A 362 17.03 -29.76 7.49
N VAL A 363 17.52 -30.11 6.33
CA VAL A 363 16.83 -29.91 5.04
C VAL A 363 16.40 -31.26 4.48
N ASP A 364 15.14 -31.36 4.05
CA ASP A 364 14.59 -32.49 3.33
C ASP A 364 13.74 -32.04 2.11
N ALA A 365 13.01 -32.95 1.49
CA ALA A 365 12.18 -32.64 0.31
C ALA A 365 11.12 -31.56 0.56
N GLY A 366 10.71 -31.29 1.81
CA GLY A 366 9.80 -30.20 2.20
C GLY A 366 10.50 -28.91 2.56
N GLY A 367 11.81 -28.78 2.28
CA GLY A 367 12.62 -27.65 2.72
C GLY A 367 13.14 -27.86 4.14
N PHE A 368 13.09 -26.82 4.97
CA PHE A 368 13.67 -26.82 6.32
C PHE A 368 12.76 -26.21 7.37
N GLY A 369 13.01 -26.53 8.63
CA GLY A 369 12.32 -25.91 9.76
C GLY A 369 12.82 -24.50 9.99
N VAL A 370 11.91 -23.53 10.13
CA VAL A 370 12.27 -22.13 10.32
C VAL A 370 12.26 -21.69 11.78
N ARG A 371 11.72 -22.47 12.69
CA ARG A 371 11.61 -22.17 14.12
C ARG A 371 12.38 -23.19 14.95
N TYR A 372 13.32 -22.70 15.75
CA TYR A 372 14.06 -23.50 16.71
C TYR A 372 13.66 -23.16 18.14
N ARG A 373 13.40 -24.19 18.94
CA ARG A 373 13.13 -24.08 20.38
C ARG A 373 14.27 -24.69 21.17
N PRO A 374 15.08 -23.87 21.89
CA PRO A 374 16.24 -24.34 22.64
C PRO A 374 15.88 -25.40 23.70
N GLY A 375 14.78 -25.20 24.45
CA GLY A 375 14.33 -26.16 25.46
C GLY A 375 13.97 -27.55 24.91
N GLU A 376 13.49 -27.62 23.68
CA GLU A 376 13.14 -28.85 22.99
C GLU A 376 14.27 -29.39 22.08
N ARG A 377 15.26 -28.55 21.81
CA ARG A 377 16.34 -28.79 20.83
C ARG A 377 15.80 -29.26 19.49
N SER A 378 14.71 -28.65 19.03
CA SER A 378 13.98 -29.07 17.84
C SER A 378 13.69 -27.92 16.88
N TRP A 379 13.72 -28.27 15.58
CA TRP A 379 13.27 -27.40 14.50
C TRP A 379 11.83 -27.76 14.11
N SER A 380 11.04 -26.73 13.84
CA SER A 380 9.63 -26.88 13.49
C SER A 380 9.18 -25.78 12.53
N GLN A 381 7.93 -25.82 12.15
CA GLN A 381 7.27 -24.90 11.24
C GLN A 381 8.00 -24.80 9.89
N ARG A 382 7.25 -25.07 8.83
CA ARG A 382 7.75 -25.03 7.45
C ARG A 382 6.74 -24.29 6.61
N ASP A 383 7.16 -23.22 6.01
CA ASP A 383 6.35 -22.48 5.04
C ASP A 383 7.26 -21.85 3.98
N PRO A 384 6.85 -21.83 2.72
CA PRO A 384 7.67 -21.34 1.62
C PRO A 384 8.05 -19.86 1.72
N LEU A 385 7.21 -19.03 2.35
CA LEU A 385 7.49 -17.60 2.53
C LEU A 385 8.69 -17.41 3.45
N SER A 386 8.63 -17.96 4.68
CA SER A 386 9.72 -17.84 5.66
C SER A 386 11.00 -18.49 5.16
N GLN A 387 10.89 -19.67 4.50
CA GLN A 387 12.05 -20.34 3.90
C GLN A 387 12.68 -19.47 2.80
N GLY A 388 11.87 -18.88 1.91
CA GLY A 388 12.36 -18.01 0.84
C GLY A 388 13.09 -16.78 1.37
N GLN A 389 12.56 -16.14 2.38
CA GLN A 389 13.22 -14.96 3.00
C GLN A 389 14.52 -15.35 3.70
N ALA A 390 14.54 -16.46 4.45
CA ALA A 390 15.75 -16.96 5.08
C ALA A 390 16.84 -17.28 4.04
N MET A 391 16.47 -18.03 2.98
CA MET A 391 17.39 -18.31 1.87
C MET A 391 17.95 -17.03 1.24
N GLY A 392 17.14 -15.99 1.12
CA GLY A 392 17.55 -14.66 0.63
C GLY A 392 18.62 -14.03 1.51
N SER A 393 18.41 -14.07 2.83
CA SER A 393 19.38 -13.57 3.81
C SER A 393 20.71 -14.33 3.77
N PHE A 394 20.65 -15.67 3.67
CA PHE A 394 21.84 -16.50 3.50
C PHE A 394 22.57 -16.22 2.19
N ALA A 395 21.84 -16.08 1.07
CA ALA A 395 22.45 -15.74 -0.21
C ALA A 395 23.22 -14.41 -0.16
N ARG A 396 22.67 -13.39 0.52
CA ARG A 396 23.34 -12.11 0.76
C ARG A 396 24.56 -12.27 1.67
N ALA A 397 24.42 -13.00 2.79
CA ALA A 397 25.52 -13.23 3.72
C ALA A 397 26.69 -13.97 3.04
N ILE A 398 26.42 -14.97 2.19
CA ILE A 398 27.44 -15.68 1.42
C ILE A 398 28.13 -14.73 0.42
N ALA A 399 27.35 -13.95 -0.33
CA ALA A 399 27.91 -12.98 -1.27
C ALA A 399 28.83 -11.96 -0.57
N TYR A 400 28.41 -11.49 0.60
CA TYR A 400 29.18 -10.57 1.43
C TYR A 400 30.44 -11.24 2.01
N GLY A 401 30.34 -12.48 2.49
CA GLY A 401 31.40 -13.21 3.18
C GLY A 401 32.49 -13.75 2.25
N ARG A 402 32.14 -14.25 1.05
CA ARG A 402 33.11 -14.88 0.13
C ARG A 402 34.38 -14.08 -0.16
N PRO A 403 34.36 -12.77 -0.36
CA PRO A 403 35.57 -11.99 -0.57
C PRO A 403 36.33 -11.65 0.73
N ARG A 404 35.86 -12.11 1.89
CA ARG A 404 36.40 -11.82 3.23
C ARG A 404 36.91 -13.10 3.88
N PRO A 405 38.23 -13.36 3.88
CA PRO A 405 38.80 -14.62 4.36
C PRO A 405 38.56 -14.89 5.83
N GLU A 406 38.24 -13.85 6.63
CA GLU A 406 37.86 -13.97 8.03
C GLU A 406 36.46 -14.56 8.25
N LEU A 407 35.64 -14.65 7.21
CA LEU A 407 34.29 -15.21 7.26
C LEU A 407 34.26 -16.58 6.53
N ASP A 408 34.16 -17.68 7.29
CA ASP A 408 33.96 -19.00 6.71
C ASP A 408 32.50 -19.18 6.29
N THR A 409 32.22 -19.15 5.01
CA THR A 409 30.85 -19.31 4.43
C THR A 409 30.48 -20.75 4.11
N ALA A 410 31.37 -21.74 4.32
CA ALA A 410 31.17 -23.10 3.84
C ALA A 410 29.90 -23.77 4.42
N ALA A 411 29.57 -23.54 5.68
CA ALA A 411 28.36 -24.08 6.29
C ALA A 411 27.09 -23.43 5.68
N TRP A 412 27.11 -22.13 5.47
CA TRP A 412 26.01 -21.36 4.87
C TRP A 412 25.78 -21.78 3.43
N GLU A 413 26.86 -22.01 2.67
CA GLU A 413 26.77 -22.47 1.29
C GLU A 413 26.17 -23.87 1.19
N ARG A 414 26.57 -24.80 2.07
CA ARG A 414 25.95 -26.15 2.10
C ARG A 414 24.46 -26.08 2.40
N PHE A 415 24.08 -25.32 3.41
CA PHE A 415 22.67 -25.12 3.76
C PHE A 415 21.88 -24.54 2.59
N LEU A 416 22.35 -23.42 2.01
CA LEU A 416 21.63 -22.75 0.92
C LEU A 416 21.51 -23.66 -0.33
N ARG A 417 22.55 -24.43 -0.67
CA ARG A 417 22.47 -25.41 -1.77
C ARG A 417 21.42 -26.46 -1.52
N GLN A 418 21.39 -27.06 -0.33
CA GLN A 418 20.39 -28.06 0.02
C GLN A 418 18.96 -27.51 -0.04
N ALA A 419 18.75 -26.32 0.51
CA ALA A 419 17.46 -25.64 0.47
C ALA A 419 17.03 -25.29 -0.96
N CYS A 420 17.94 -24.78 -1.79
CA CYS A 420 17.68 -24.51 -3.21
C CYS A 420 17.40 -25.80 -4.00
N ASP A 421 18.10 -26.89 -3.71
CA ASP A 421 17.87 -28.19 -4.34
C ASP A 421 16.44 -28.69 -4.07
N ALA A 422 16.00 -28.67 -2.81
CA ALA A 422 14.67 -29.11 -2.41
C ALA A 422 13.57 -28.28 -3.08
N HIS A 423 13.68 -26.95 -3.05
CA HIS A 423 12.69 -26.07 -3.65
C HIS A 423 12.72 -26.11 -5.19
N ALA A 424 13.89 -26.17 -5.80
CA ALA A 424 14.00 -26.27 -7.27
C ALA A 424 13.41 -27.58 -7.78
N GLU A 425 13.66 -28.70 -7.10
CA GLU A 425 13.05 -30.00 -7.45
C GLU A 425 11.52 -29.91 -7.39
N ARG A 426 10.96 -29.36 -6.32
CA ARG A 426 9.52 -29.18 -6.14
C ARG A 426 8.91 -28.24 -7.19
N ILE A 427 9.52 -27.08 -7.44
CA ILE A 427 9.01 -26.10 -8.41
C ILE A 427 9.06 -26.65 -9.84
N LEU A 428 10.04 -27.45 -10.18
CA LEU A 428 10.19 -28.00 -11.53
C LEU A 428 9.24 -29.16 -11.84
N THR A 429 8.52 -29.73 -10.86
CA THR A 429 7.48 -30.72 -11.13
C THR A 429 6.37 -30.19 -12.03
N ALA A 430 5.82 -31.02 -12.88
CA ALA A 430 4.81 -30.59 -13.86
C ALA A 430 3.50 -30.10 -13.21
N ASP A 431 3.20 -30.60 -12.03
CA ASP A 431 1.98 -30.35 -11.26
C ASP A 431 2.11 -29.20 -10.23
N TRP A 432 3.30 -28.56 -10.14
CA TRP A 432 3.47 -27.43 -9.22
C TRP A 432 2.48 -26.29 -9.53
N ARG A 433 1.64 -25.98 -8.55
CA ARG A 433 0.59 -24.95 -8.64
C ARG A 433 0.41 -24.32 -7.25
N PRO A 434 1.13 -23.24 -6.91
CA PRO A 434 0.98 -22.58 -5.62
C PRO A 434 -0.38 -21.91 -5.50
N GLU A 435 -0.99 -22.01 -4.32
CA GLU A 435 -2.32 -21.44 -4.06
C GLU A 435 -2.29 -19.92 -3.88
N SER A 436 -1.15 -19.36 -3.45
CA SER A 436 -1.00 -17.94 -3.13
C SER A 436 0.31 -17.39 -3.66
N THR A 437 0.55 -16.09 -3.44
CA THR A 437 1.78 -15.42 -3.88
C THR A 437 2.95 -15.61 -2.91
N HIS A 438 2.75 -16.18 -1.74
CA HIS A 438 3.83 -16.32 -0.75
C HIS A 438 5.01 -17.17 -1.23
N GLU A 439 4.80 -18.11 -2.14
CA GLU A 439 5.90 -18.84 -2.77
C GLU A 439 6.74 -18.01 -3.76
N GLY A 440 6.27 -16.81 -4.11
CA GLY A 440 7.05 -15.84 -4.90
C GLY A 440 8.35 -15.43 -4.21
N PHE A 441 8.39 -15.48 -2.87
CA PHE A 441 9.61 -15.24 -2.09
C PHE A 441 10.74 -16.25 -2.33
N LEU A 442 10.48 -17.39 -2.97
CA LEU A 442 11.51 -18.36 -3.37
C LEU A 442 12.27 -17.96 -4.63
N VAL A 443 11.73 -17.06 -5.46
CA VAL A 443 12.34 -16.68 -6.75
C VAL A 443 13.66 -15.96 -6.55
N MET A 444 13.70 -14.93 -5.73
CA MET A 444 14.91 -14.13 -5.51
C MET A 444 16.08 -14.95 -4.97
N PRO A 445 15.94 -15.78 -3.92
CA PRO A 445 17.04 -16.58 -3.43
C PRO A 445 17.51 -17.64 -4.46
N LEU A 446 16.62 -18.20 -5.27
CA LEU A 446 17.01 -19.11 -6.35
C LEU A 446 17.81 -18.38 -7.44
N CYS A 447 17.42 -17.15 -7.81
CA CYS A 447 18.20 -16.31 -8.73
C CYS A 447 19.60 -16.04 -8.20
N ARG A 448 19.70 -15.63 -6.93
CA ARG A 448 21.00 -15.36 -6.28
C ARG A 448 21.85 -16.60 -6.18
N ALA A 449 21.27 -17.73 -5.77
CA ALA A 449 21.97 -19.00 -5.69
C ALA A 449 22.45 -19.50 -7.08
N ALA A 450 21.67 -19.27 -8.14
CA ALA A 450 22.10 -19.55 -9.51
C ALA A 450 23.38 -18.78 -9.87
N GLY A 451 23.42 -17.49 -9.57
CA GLY A 451 24.61 -16.66 -9.78
C GLY A 451 25.78 -17.05 -8.88
N LEU A 452 25.54 -17.29 -7.59
CA LEU A 452 26.58 -17.65 -6.62
C LEU A 452 27.25 -19.00 -6.92
N PHE A 453 26.48 -19.96 -7.40
CA PHE A 453 26.93 -21.35 -7.51
C PHE A 453 27.07 -21.86 -8.95
N GLY A 454 26.62 -21.08 -9.94
CA GLY A 454 26.63 -21.51 -11.34
C GLY A 454 25.72 -22.70 -11.63
N VAL A 455 24.58 -22.81 -10.94
CA VAL A 455 23.65 -23.94 -11.05
C VAL A 455 22.43 -23.54 -11.88
N GLU A 456 22.41 -23.94 -13.15
CA GLU A 456 21.33 -23.62 -14.10
C GLU A 456 19.94 -24.08 -13.64
N ARG A 457 19.85 -25.18 -12.91
CA ARG A 457 18.58 -25.69 -12.37
C ARG A 457 17.88 -24.69 -11.46
N TYR A 458 18.63 -23.88 -10.71
CA TYR A 458 18.05 -22.85 -9.85
C TYR A 458 17.46 -21.70 -10.67
N ALA A 459 18.16 -21.27 -11.73
CA ALA A 459 17.63 -20.29 -12.67
C ALA A 459 16.36 -20.81 -13.37
N ALA A 460 16.36 -22.07 -13.79
CA ALA A 460 15.18 -22.68 -14.43
C ALA A 460 13.97 -22.72 -13.49
N ALA A 461 14.16 -23.07 -12.21
CA ALA A 461 13.10 -23.07 -11.20
C ALA A 461 12.59 -21.65 -10.92
N ALA A 462 13.50 -20.68 -10.75
CA ALA A 462 13.16 -19.28 -10.57
C ALA A 462 12.34 -18.75 -11.75
N GLY A 463 12.79 -18.98 -12.98
CA GLY A 463 12.10 -18.55 -14.19
C GLY A 463 10.72 -19.20 -14.37
N LYS A 464 10.57 -20.49 -14.00
CA LYS A 464 9.25 -21.13 -14.01
C LYS A 464 8.29 -20.49 -13.00
N ALA A 465 8.75 -20.28 -11.76
CA ALA A 465 7.95 -19.65 -10.72
C ALA A 465 7.61 -18.20 -11.08
N ALA A 466 8.59 -17.41 -11.55
CA ALA A 466 8.36 -16.02 -11.94
C ALA A 466 7.31 -15.90 -13.07
N ARG A 467 7.39 -16.74 -14.12
CA ARG A 467 6.37 -16.76 -15.19
C ARG A 467 4.98 -17.10 -14.68
N HIS A 468 4.86 -18.06 -13.76
CA HIS A 468 3.59 -18.35 -13.10
C HIS A 468 3.02 -17.10 -12.39
N TYR A 469 3.87 -16.36 -11.67
CA TYR A 469 3.42 -15.15 -10.97
C TYR A 469 3.15 -13.97 -11.90
N VAL A 470 3.83 -13.85 -13.05
CA VAL A 470 3.43 -12.90 -14.09
C VAL A 470 2.01 -13.16 -14.54
N GLU A 471 1.68 -14.41 -14.89
CA GLU A 471 0.34 -14.77 -15.32
C GLU A 471 -0.70 -14.49 -14.23
N ARG A 472 -0.45 -14.96 -13.01
CA ARG A 472 -1.34 -14.76 -11.87
C ARG A 472 -1.56 -13.30 -11.55
N HIS A 473 -0.49 -12.50 -11.56
CA HIS A 473 -0.52 -11.08 -11.22
C HIS A 473 -1.24 -10.24 -12.26
N ARG A 474 -1.28 -10.69 -13.50
CA ARG A 474 -1.86 -9.98 -14.64
C ARG A 474 -3.22 -10.52 -15.08
N SER A 475 -3.65 -11.67 -14.59
CA SER A 475 -4.87 -12.32 -15.08
C SER A 475 -6.16 -11.62 -14.65
N LEU A 476 -6.17 -10.91 -13.53
CA LEU A 476 -7.35 -10.28 -12.91
C LEU A 476 -8.49 -11.26 -12.55
N ARG A 477 -8.32 -12.55 -12.76
CA ARG A 477 -9.36 -13.59 -12.61
C ARG A 477 -9.10 -14.52 -11.44
N GLU A 478 -7.86 -14.84 -11.22
CA GLU A 478 -7.42 -15.73 -10.13
C GLU A 478 -7.11 -14.89 -8.88
N PRO A 479 -6.86 -15.54 -7.74
CA PRO A 479 -6.37 -14.86 -6.57
C PRO A 479 -5.12 -14.08 -6.94
N TYR A 480 -5.32 -12.86 -7.20
CA TYR A 480 -4.48 -11.96 -7.94
C TYR A 480 -3.06 -11.97 -7.37
N TRP A 481 -2.77 -11.21 -6.34
CA TRP A 481 -1.48 -11.27 -5.62
C TRP A 481 -1.68 -11.50 -4.13
N GLY A 482 -2.83 -11.99 -3.73
CA GLY A 482 -3.20 -12.16 -2.35
C GLY A 482 -2.86 -13.52 -1.77
N GLY A 483 -3.22 -13.68 -0.51
CA GLY A 483 -3.12 -14.92 0.20
C GLY A 483 -1.75 -15.17 0.80
N THR A 484 -1.07 -14.14 1.31
CA THR A 484 0.08 -14.33 2.19
C THR A 484 -0.35 -14.82 3.57
N LEU A 485 0.57 -14.90 4.53
CA LEU A 485 0.26 -15.47 5.84
C LEU A 485 -0.82 -14.70 6.61
N ASP A 486 -0.85 -13.38 6.49
CA ASP A 486 -1.73 -12.54 7.30
C ASP A 486 -3.04 -12.18 6.63
N ALA A 487 -3.11 -12.20 5.32
CA ALA A 487 -4.28 -11.82 4.57
C ALA A 487 -4.81 -12.95 3.69
N SER A 488 -6.14 -13.06 3.62
CA SER A 488 -6.83 -13.98 2.73
C SER A 488 -7.38 -13.27 1.48
N CYS A 489 -6.81 -12.12 1.16
CA CYS A 489 -7.24 -11.25 0.07
C CYS A 489 -6.01 -10.62 -0.59
N GLU A 490 -6.23 -9.69 -1.48
CA GLU A 490 -5.21 -8.84 -2.10
C GLU A 490 -4.46 -8.08 -1.01
N ASP A 491 -3.13 -8.18 -1.02
CA ASP A 491 -2.27 -7.57 -0.01
C ASP A 491 -0.95 -7.04 -0.59
N LYS A 492 -0.31 -6.16 0.17
CA LYS A 492 0.98 -5.57 -0.23
C LYS A 492 2.11 -6.59 -0.24
N GLU A 493 2.05 -7.60 0.63
CA GLU A 493 3.12 -8.59 0.75
C GLU A 493 3.16 -9.49 -0.48
N GLY A 494 1.98 -9.87 -1.02
CA GLY A 494 1.89 -10.56 -2.28
C GLY A 494 2.37 -9.73 -3.46
N ALA A 495 2.03 -8.43 -3.48
CA ALA A 495 2.54 -7.51 -4.49
C ALA A 495 4.06 -7.35 -4.39
N TRP A 496 4.60 -7.25 -3.17
CA TRP A 496 6.04 -7.19 -2.95
C TRP A 496 6.75 -8.49 -3.32
N ALA A 497 6.19 -9.67 -2.99
CA ALA A 497 6.76 -10.94 -3.40
C ALA A 497 6.94 -11.03 -4.92
N ALA A 498 5.94 -10.59 -5.68
CA ALA A 498 6.01 -10.52 -7.13
C ALA A 498 7.03 -9.48 -7.60
N PHE A 499 7.05 -8.29 -6.99
CA PHE A 499 8.02 -7.25 -7.30
C PHE A 499 9.46 -7.73 -7.11
N GLN A 500 9.77 -8.31 -5.95
CA GLN A 500 11.10 -8.84 -5.63
C GLN A 500 11.49 -9.97 -6.60
N ALA A 501 10.54 -10.86 -6.92
CA ALA A 501 10.75 -11.95 -7.86
C ALA A 501 11.14 -11.44 -9.25
N PHE A 502 10.39 -10.48 -9.79
CA PHE A 502 10.64 -9.96 -11.14
C PHE A 502 11.90 -9.11 -11.23
N LEU A 503 12.19 -8.32 -10.18
CA LEU A 503 13.45 -7.59 -10.09
C LEU A 503 14.65 -8.55 -10.07
N ALA A 504 14.58 -9.63 -9.29
CA ALA A 504 15.63 -10.64 -9.23
C ALA A 504 15.82 -11.37 -10.57
N MET A 505 14.74 -11.64 -11.32
CA MET A 505 14.83 -12.19 -12.67
C MET A 505 15.50 -11.20 -13.65
N HIS A 506 15.17 -9.90 -13.55
CA HIS A 506 15.84 -8.87 -14.34
C HIS A 506 17.35 -8.80 -14.03
N GLU A 507 17.71 -8.90 -12.77
CA GLU A 507 19.12 -8.90 -12.35
C GLU A 507 19.89 -10.16 -12.81
N LEU A 508 19.20 -11.30 -12.92
CA LEU A 508 19.80 -12.57 -13.34
C LEU A 508 19.91 -12.71 -14.88
N GLU A 509 18.82 -12.45 -15.59
CA GLU A 509 18.69 -12.70 -17.03
C GLU A 509 18.79 -11.42 -17.88
N GLY A 510 18.59 -10.27 -17.26
CA GLY A 510 18.38 -9.01 -17.98
C GLY A 510 16.99 -8.96 -18.63
N GLY A 511 16.84 -8.11 -19.63
CA GLY A 511 15.61 -8.01 -20.41
C GLY A 511 14.63 -6.96 -19.90
N GLN A 512 13.99 -6.29 -20.86
CA GLN A 512 13.03 -5.22 -20.58
C GLN A 512 11.72 -5.76 -20.01
N ASP A 513 11.32 -6.96 -20.39
CA ASP A 513 10.06 -7.55 -19.94
C ASP A 513 10.05 -7.80 -18.42
N TRP A 514 11.15 -8.33 -17.87
CA TRP A 514 11.27 -8.52 -16.42
C TRP A 514 11.27 -7.20 -15.66
N LEU A 515 11.95 -6.17 -16.21
CA LEU A 515 11.95 -4.83 -15.61
C LEU A 515 10.53 -4.22 -15.61
N GLU A 516 9.78 -4.41 -16.70
CA GLU A 516 8.39 -3.92 -16.78
C GLU A 516 7.46 -4.66 -15.82
N HIS A 517 7.62 -5.96 -15.65
CA HIS A 517 6.88 -6.73 -14.65
C HIS A 517 7.22 -6.29 -13.22
N ALA A 518 8.50 -6.04 -12.94
CA ALA A 518 8.95 -5.50 -11.66
C ALA A 518 8.36 -4.10 -11.41
N ALA A 519 8.36 -3.23 -12.41
CA ALA A 519 7.79 -1.90 -12.30
C ALA A 519 6.27 -1.94 -12.03
N HIS A 520 5.53 -2.80 -12.73
CA HIS A 520 4.10 -2.97 -12.49
C HIS A 520 3.82 -3.48 -11.06
N ALA A 521 4.53 -4.50 -10.60
CA ALA A 521 4.35 -5.05 -9.26
C ALA A 521 4.77 -4.06 -8.17
N MET A 522 5.83 -3.28 -8.39
CA MET A 522 6.23 -2.18 -7.51
C MET A 522 5.14 -1.10 -7.44
N ASP A 523 4.66 -0.62 -8.59
CA ASP A 523 3.60 0.37 -8.64
C ASP A 523 2.36 -0.12 -7.87
N LEU A 524 2.03 -1.42 -7.98
CA LEU A 524 0.94 -2.03 -7.23
C LEU A 524 1.21 -2.05 -5.73
N ALA A 525 2.41 -2.45 -5.29
CA ALA A 525 2.80 -2.41 -3.89
C ALA A 525 2.75 -0.98 -3.33
N LEU A 526 3.14 0.02 -4.12
CA LEU A 526 3.08 1.42 -3.75
C LEU A 526 1.66 1.94 -3.53
N THR A 527 0.62 1.33 -4.13
CA THR A 527 -0.78 1.74 -3.86
C THR A 527 -1.19 1.52 -2.41
N TYR A 528 -0.44 0.71 -1.67
CA TYR A 528 -0.62 0.51 -0.22
C TYR A 528 0.15 1.52 0.63
N THR A 529 0.93 2.44 0.03
CA THR A 529 1.75 3.41 0.73
C THR A 529 1.04 4.76 0.83
N TYR A 530 0.92 5.29 2.05
CA TYR A 530 0.38 6.63 2.25
C TYR A 530 1.30 7.68 1.63
N VAL A 531 0.76 8.50 0.75
CA VAL A 531 1.48 9.59 0.08
C VAL A 531 1.16 10.96 0.67
N TRP A 532 0.42 11.00 1.76
CA TRP A 532 -0.02 12.22 2.44
C TRP A 532 -0.13 12.03 3.94
N ASP A 533 -0.17 13.13 4.68
CA ASP A 533 -0.32 13.11 6.13
C ASP A 533 -1.79 13.25 6.50
N VAL A 534 -2.35 12.21 7.12
CA VAL A 534 -3.72 12.23 7.63
C VAL A 534 -3.82 13.23 8.78
N ASP A 535 -4.79 14.14 8.74
CA ASP A 535 -5.13 14.98 9.89
C ASP A 535 -5.75 14.09 10.97
N LEU A 536 -4.89 13.61 11.86
CA LEU A 536 -5.26 12.65 12.88
C LEU A 536 -6.20 13.27 13.91
N PRO A 537 -7.27 12.57 14.32
CA PRO A 537 -8.13 13.01 15.39
C PRO A 537 -7.38 13.07 16.73
N PRO A 538 -7.91 13.77 17.75
CA PRO A 538 -7.33 13.78 19.07
C PRO A 538 -7.03 12.38 19.59
N GLY A 539 -5.83 12.14 20.07
CA GLY A 539 -5.36 10.86 20.54
C GLY A 539 -3.84 10.74 20.48
N ARG A 540 -3.33 9.58 20.87
CA ARG A 540 -1.89 9.34 21.04
C ARG A 540 -1.07 9.66 19.79
N LEU A 541 -1.56 9.30 18.60
CA LEU A 541 -0.80 9.53 17.37
C LEU A 541 -0.69 11.00 17.04
N ARG A 542 -1.77 11.76 17.20
CA ARG A 542 -1.76 13.21 17.03
C ARG A 542 -0.85 13.89 18.05
N ASP A 543 -0.91 13.44 19.32
CA ASP A 543 -0.09 13.99 20.41
C ASP A 543 1.41 13.77 20.17
N HIS A 544 1.76 12.68 19.46
CA HIS A 544 3.14 12.41 19.01
C HIS A 544 3.51 13.14 17.71
N GLY A 545 2.57 13.79 17.04
CA GLY A 545 2.81 14.43 15.76
C GLY A 545 3.14 13.42 14.64
N LEU A 546 2.49 12.23 14.66
CA LEU A 546 2.77 11.18 13.68
C LEU A 546 2.48 11.68 12.27
N ALA A 547 3.48 11.60 11.39
CA ALA A 547 3.31 11.72 9.95
C ALA A 547 2.92 10.37 9.37
N THR A 548 1.91 10.31 8.50
CA THR A 548 1.45 9.04 7.91
C THR A 548 2.06 8.76 6.55
N ARG A 549 2.57 9.78 5.84
CA ARG A 549 3.25 9.57 4.56
C ARG A 549 4.41 8.58 4.70
N GLY A 550 4.50 7.63 3.80
CA GLY A 550 5.51 6.57 3.82
C GLY A 550 5.13 5.32 4.64
N TRP A 551 4.12 5.38 5.50
CA TRP A 551 3.56 4.17 6.12
C TRP A 551 2.80 3.35 5.10
N THR A 552 2.67 2.05 5.36
CA THR A 552 1.89 1.16 4.51
C THR A 552 0.64 0.65 5.21
N THR A 553 -0.43 0.44 4.45
CA THR A 553 -1.56 -0.40 4.89
C THR A 553 -1.28 -1.85 4.52
N VAL A 554 -1.86 -2.79 5.25
CA VAL A 554 -1.52 -4.22 5.08
C VAL A 554 -2.20 -4.81 3.85
N SER A 555 -3.52 -4.69 3.77
CA SER A 555 -4.31 -5.38 2.74
C SER A 555 -5.69 -4.77 2.59
N ALA A 556 -6.43 -5.21 1.57
CA ALA A 556 -7.84 -4.87 1.40
C ALA A 556 -8.72 -5.30 2.60
N GLN A 557 -8.29 -6.30 3.36
CA GLN A 557 -8.95 -6.75 4.58
C GLN A 557 -8.51 -5.97 5.82
N ASN A 558 -7.23 -5.59 5.87
CA ASN A 558 -6.60 -4.97 7.03
C ASN A 558 -6.10 -3.58 6.68
N MET A 559 -6.98 -2.60 6.73
CA MET A 559 -6.69 -1.20 6.46
C MET A 559 -6.08 -0.48 7.68
N HIS A 560 -5.06 -1.05 8.28
CA HIS A 560 -4.30 -0.42 9.34
C HIS A 560 -2.86 -0.14 8.89
N LEU A 561 -2.23 0.83 9.52
CA LEU A 561 -0.84 1.16 9.23
C LEU A 561 0.11 0.16 9.88
N ASP A 562 1.15 -0.18 9.16
CA ASP A 562 2.27 -0.93 9.68
C ASP A 562 3.61 -0.44 9.11
N VAL A 563 4.69 -0.90 9.72
CA VAL A 563 6.06 -0.55 9.34
C VAL A 563 6.64 -1.45 8.27
N PHE A 564 5.87 -2.39 7.76
CA PHE A 564 6.38 -3.42 6.87
C PHE A 564 6.95 -2.86 5.56
N GLY A 565 6.50 -1.67 5.16
CA GLY A 565 7.03 -0.98 3.98
C GLY A 565 8.54 -0.72 4.02
N VAL A 566 9.18 -0.74 5.19
CA VAL A 566 10.63 -0.55 5.30
C VAL A 566 11.43 -1.65 4.59
N VAL A 567 10.87 -2.85 4.54
CA VAL A 567 11.54 -4.05 4.00
C VAL A 567 11.96 -3.90 2.54
N TYR A 568 11.14 -3.26 1.73
CA TYR A 568 11.39 -3.14 0.30
C TYR A 568 11.88 -1.75 -0.15
N THR A 569 12.26 -0.91 0.81
CA THR A 569 12.84 0.40 0.49
C THR A 569 14.13 0.33 -0.34
N PRO A 570 15.05 -0.64 -0.16
CA PRO A 570 16.22 -0.77 -1.03
C PRO A 570 15.85 -1.14 -2.47
N GLU A 571 14.86 -2.02 -2.65
CA GLU A 571 14.38 -2.42 -3.97
C GLU A 571 13.66 -1.27 -4.70
N ILE A 572 12.85 -0.46 -3.98
CA ILE A 572 12.22 0.74 -4.55
C ILE A 572 13.28 1.73 -5.02
N ARG A 573 14.30 1.98 -4.19
CA ARG A 573 15.43 2.85 -4.58
C ARG A 573 16.13 2.31 -5.83
N ARG A 574 16.41 0.99 -5.86
CA ARG A 574 17.04 0.33 -7.01
C ARG A 574 16.20 0.49 -8.29
N MET A 575 14.89 0.36 -8.18
CA MET A 575 13.98 0.61 -9.31
C MET A 575 14.01 2.07 -9.76
N GLY A 576 14.14 3.01 -8.83
CA GLY A 576 14.32 4.43 -9.16
C GLY A 576 15.54 4.65 -10.07
N GLU A 577 16.66 3.97 -9.80
CA GLU A 577 17.85 3.99 -10.63
C GLU A 577 17.62 3.36 -12.01
N LEU A 578 17.05 2.15 -12.04
CA LEU A 578 16.81 1.40 -13.27
C LEU A 578 15.82 2.09 -14.21
N LEU A 579 14.84 2.79 -13.67
CA LEU A 579 13.80 3.49 -14.43
C LEU A 579 14.10 4.97 -14.68
N GLY A 580 15.21 5.50 -14.13
CA GLY A 580 15.51 6.93 -14.19
C GLY A 580 14.48 7.80 -13.44
N ARG A 581 13.95 7.29 -12.32
CA ARG A 581 12.93 7.92 -11.48
C ARG A 581 13.47 8.22 -10.09
N PRO A 582 14.25 9.30 -9.92
CA PRO A 582 14.90 9.62 -8.64
C PRO A 582 13.90 9.83 -7.48
N GLU A 583 12.68 10.27 -7.78
CA GLU A 583 11.62 10.44 -6.77
C GLU A 583 11.25 9.14 -6.04
N LEU A 584 11.52 7.97 -6.63
CA LEU A 584 11.34 6.69 -5.94
C LEU A 584 12.40 6.46 -4.85
N GLY A 585 13.62 6.92 -5.08
CA GLY A 585 14.67 6.88 -4.06
C GLY A 585 14.35 7.79 -2.88
N GLU A 586 13.84 9.01 -3.15
CA GLU A 586 13.38 9.94 -2.12
C GLU A 586 12.19 9.38 -1.34
N LEU A 587 11.22 8.76 -2.03
CA LEU A 587 10.09 8.10 -1.38
C LEU A 587 10.54 6.95 -0.49
N ALA A 588 11.47 6.13 -0.95
CA ALA A 588 12.03 5.03 -0.17
C ALA A 588 12.70 5.52 1.13
N GLU A 589 13.45 6.64 1.08
CA GLU A 589 14.02 7.26 2.27
C GLU A 589 12.93 7.75 3.23
N VAL A 590 11.90 8.42 2.72
CA VAL A 590 10.76 8.84 3.54
C VAL A 590 10.07 7.64 4.19
N MET A 591 9.83 6.56 3.45
CA MET A 591 9.25 5.33 3.99
C MET A 591 10.10 4.78 5.14
N TYR A 592 11.41 4.70 4.98
CA TYR A 592 12.32 4.23 6.02
C TYR A 592 12.25 5.12 7.26
N ARG A 593 12.36 6.45 7.10
CA ARG A 593 12.34 7.41 8.21
C ARG A 593 10.98 7.48 8.89
N THR A 594 9.89 7.49 8.12
CA THR A 594 8.53 7.54 8.66
C THR A 594 8.20 6.30 9.48
N CYS A 595 8.56 5.12 8.98
CA CYS A 595 8.43 3.88 9.75
C CYS A 595 9.29 3.87 11.03
N GLY A 596 10.31 4.68 11.11
CA GLY A 596 11.15 4.87 12.29
C GLY A 596 10.60 5.84 13.35
N GLN A 597 9.44 6.47 13.12
CA GLN A 597 8.75 7.26 14.15
C GLN A 597 8.37 6.34 15.33
N MET A 598 8.04 6.79 16.45
CA MET A 598 7.57 5.99 17.60
C MET A 598 8.57 4.93 18.14
N ILE A 599 9.82 4.94 17.71
CA ILE A 599 10.85 4.13 18.33
C ILE A 599 11.10 4.64 19.75
N ASP A 600 11.13 3.72 20.73
CA ASP A 600 11.54 4.06 22.09
C ASP A 600 12.99 4.60 22.08
N PRO A 601 13.21 5.88 22.37
CA PRO A 601 14.54 6.49 22.33
C PRO A 601 15.49 5.89 23.36
N ARG A 602 14.98 5.22 24.39
CA ARG A 602 15.77 4.53 25.40
C ARG A 602 16.25 3.16 24.93
N GLY A 603 15.68 2.66 23.82
CA GLY A 603 16.02 1.36 23.26
C GLY A 603 15.51 0.17 24.07
N SER A 604 14.64 0.38 25.05
CA SER A 604 14.12 -0.69 25.88
C SER A 604 13.18 -1.63 25.10
N GLN A 605 12.47 -1.10 24.14
CA GLN A 605 11.64 -1.85 23.22
C GLN A 605 12.18 -1.82 21.79
N GLY A 606 12.75 -0.70 21.35
CA GLY A 606 13.26 -0.50 19.99
C GLY A 606 12.19 -0.67 18.92
N GLU A 607 10.99 -0.93 19.35
CA GLU A 607 9.83 -1.17 18.55
C GLU A 607 9.01 0.09 18.45
N GLN A 608 8.23 0.12 17.42
CA GLN A 608 7.41 1.24 17.12
C GLN A 608 5.97 0.80 17.00
N LEU A 609 5.13 1.77 16.76
CA LEU A 609 3.76 1.58 16.43
C LEU A 609 3.62 0.56 15.30
N GLN A 610 2.90 -0.51 15.56
CA GLN A 610 2.69 -1.55 14.59
C GLN A 610 1.41 -1.33 13.80
N GLN A 611 0.36 -0.92 14.49
CA GLN A 611 -0.96 -0.75 13.92
C GLN A 611 -1.54 0.58 14.31
N THR A 612 -2.30 1.17 13.41
CA THR A 612 -3.17 2.26 13.73
C THR A 612 -4.55 2.02 13.17
N ASN A 613 -5.54 2.43 13.90
CA ASN A 613 -6.90 2.44 13.45
C ASN A 613 -7.37 3.87 13.34
N PHE A 614 -7.69 4.29 12.13
CA PHE A 614 -8.26 5.61 11.88
C PHE A 614 -9.77 5.65 12.06
N ALA A 615 -10.35 4.71 12.82
CA ALA A 615 -11.76 4.74 13.11
C ALA A 615 -12.14 6.10 13.69
N GLN A 616 -13.06 6.77 13.05
CA GLN A 616 -13.48 8.11 13.41
C GLN A 616 -14.53 8.15 14.51
N HIS A 617 -15.07 7.00 14.84
CA HIS A 617 -16.01 6.84 15.95
C HIS A 617 -15.49 5.74 16.87
N GLY A 618 -15.65 5.95 18.13
CA GLY A 618 -15.18 5.09 19.18
C GLY A 618 -14.70 5.89 20.37
N ASP A 619 -14.38 5.19 21.42
CA ASP A 619 -13.83 5.77 22.62
C ASP A 619 -12.32 5.97 22.43
N LEU A 620 -11.79 7.12 22.83
CA LEU A 620 -10.35 7.38 22.82
C LEU A 620 -9.57 6.44 23.75
N ASP A 621 -10.24 5.96 24.78
CA ASP A 621 -9.67 5.05 25.79
C ASP A 621 -9.89 3.56 25.47
N ASP A 622 -10.75 3.24 24.51
CA ASP A 622 -10.98 1.87 24.06
C ASP A 622 -9.99 1.49 22.95
N LEU A 623 -9.02 0.63 23.29
CA LEU A 623 -7.99 0.16 22.35
C LEU A 623 -8.56 -0.53 21.12
N ALA A 624 -9.73 -1.17 21.22
CA ALA A 624 -10.39 -1.82 20.10
C ALA A 624 -11.12 -0.85 19.17
N ARG A 625 -11.43 0.35 19.64
CA ARG A 625 -12.21 1.37 18.93
C ARG A 625 -11.54 2.73 18.92
N MET A 626 -10.24 2.76 19.17
CA MET A 626 -9.50 4.01 19.29
C MET A 626 -9.63 4.88 18.06
N ARG A 627 -10.06 6.09 18.30
CA ARG A 627 -10.01 7.17 17.31
C ARG A 627 -8.57 7.65 17.18
N GLY A 628 -8.11 7.81 15.95
CA GLY A 628 -6.74 8.22 15.68
C GLY A 628 -5.70 7.12 15.91
N GLY A 629 -6.15 5.87 16.00
CA GLY A 629 -5.29 4.72 16.11
C GLY A 629 -4.72 4.46 17.48
N TYR A 630 -4.05 3.36 17.64
CA TYR A 630 -3.33 3.02 18.84
C TYR A 630 -1.94 2.47 18.56
N ALA A 631 -1.06 2.62 19.55
CA ALA A 631 0.26 2.06 19.53
C ALA A 631 0.21 0.66 20.15
N GLU A 632 0.61 -0.34 19.41
CA GLU A 632 0.83 -1.66 19.93
C GLU A 632 2.31 -1.84 20.22
N SER A 633 2.63 -2.06 21.47
CA SER A 633 3.99 -2.34 21.89
C SER A 633 4.34 -3.81 21.65
N TRP A 634 4.09 -4.31 20.45
CA TRP A 634 4.57 -5.63 20.08
C TRP A 634 6.08 -5.61 20.01
N THR A 635 6.64 -6.43 20.83
CA THR A 635 8.09 -6.54 20.92
C THR A 635 8.62 -7.68 20.04
N VAL A 636 8.02 -7.87 18.87
CA VAL A 636 8.46 -8.88 17.89
C VAL A 636 9.75 -8.41 17.22
N PHE A 637 10.73 -9.27 17.14
CA PHE A 637 12.05 -8.89 16.65
C PHE A 637 12.08 -8.57 15.14
N TRP A 638 11.19 -9.14 14.35
CA TRP A 638 11.19 -8.96 12.91
C TRP A 638 11.20 -7.49 12.47
N MET A 639 10.49 -6.61 13.17
CA MET A 639 10.47 -5.19 12.85
C MET A 639 11.86 -4.57 12.92
N THR A 640 12.61 -4.88 13.99
CA THR A 640 13.99 -4.41 14.14
C THR A 640 14.89 -5.00 13.06
N ALA A 641 14.76 -6.30 12.81
CA ALA A 641 15.57 -6.97 11.79
C ALA A 641 15.36 -6.38 10.39
N HIS A 642 14.14 -6.00 10.04
CA HIS A 642 13.84 -5.37 8.74
C HIS A 642 14.53 -4.02 8.55
N PHE A 643 14.56 -3.17 9.57
CA PHE A 643 15.33 -1.91 9.50
C PHE A 643 16.82 -2.16 9.30
N LEU A 644 17.38 -3.09 10.07
CA LEU A 644 18.80 -3.41 9.99
C LEU A 644 19.14 -4.07 8.64
N HIS A 645 18.28 -4.96 8.14
CA HIS A 645 18.44 -5.57 6.82
C HIS A 645 18.43 -4.53 5.70
N ALA A 646 17.44 -3.66 5.68
CA ALA A 646 17.34 -2.60 4.67
C ALA A 646 18.59 -1.71 4.69
N ALA A 647 19.06 -1.32 5.89
CA ALA A 647 20.27 -0.54 6.02
C ALA A 647 21.53 -1.30 5.54
N ALA A 648 21.63 -2.60 5.81
CA ALA A 648 22.74 -3.41 5.32
C ALA A 648 22.75 -3.52 3.79
N VAL A 649 21.58 -3.69 3.17
CA VAL A 649 21.46 -3.70 1.71
C VAL A 649 21.84 -2.35 1.10
N LEU A 650 21.41 -1.25 1.73
CA LEU A 650 21.79 0.11 1.31
C LEU A 650 23.30 0.36 1.47
N GLU A 651 23.91 -0.17 2.54
CA GLU A 651 25.36 -0.08 2.73
C GLU A 651 26.13 -0.82 1.64
N GLU A 652 25.73 -2.05 1.30
CA GLU A 652 26.36 -2.80 0.22
C GLU A 652 26.20 -2.10 -1.14
N ALA A 653 25.10 -1.36 -1.33
CA ALA A 653 24.87 -0.54 -2.52
C ALA A 653 25.60 0.83 -2.48
N GLY A 654 26.31 1.16 -1.40
CA GLY A 654 26.96 2.46 -1.23
C GLY A 654 25.99 3.64 -1.01
N ALA A 655 24.74 3.36 -0.67
CA ALA A 655 23.66 4.34 -0.57
C ALA A 655 23.31 4.77 0.86
N LEU A 656 23.73 4.00 1.85
CA LEU A 656 23.37 4.29 3.26
C LEU A 656 23.92 5.63 3.73
N GLU A 657 25.13 6.00 3.30
CA GLU A 657 25.77 7.27 3.67
C GLU A 657 24.95 8.49 3.21
N ASP A 658 24.33 8.41 2.02
CA ASP A 658 23.50 9.50 1.49
C ASP A 658 22.25 9.71 2.36
N TRP A 659 21.65 8.63 2.85
CA TRP A 659 20.49 8.69 3.73
C TRP A 659 20.84 9.11 5.17
N MET A 660 22.08 8.95 5.58
CA MET A 660 22.55 9.36 6.91
C MET A 660 22.89 10.86 7.00
N ARG A 661 23.11 11.53 5.87
CA ARG A 661 23.28 12.99 5.78
C ARG A 661 21.96 13.73 5.93
#